data_b48bd64de276ca609ccda3878c98831d
#
_entry.id   b48bd64de276ca609ccda3878c98831d
#
_cell.length_a   1.000
_cell.length_b   1.000
_cell.length_c   1.000
_cell.angle_alpha   90.00
_cell.angle_beta   90.00
_cell.angle_gamma   90.00
#
_symmetry.space_group_name_H-M   'P 1'
#
loop_
_entity.id
_entity.type
_entity.pdbx_description
1 polymer ?
#
loop_
_entity_poly.entity_id
_entity_poly.type
_entity_poly.pdbx_seq_one_letter_code
_entity_poly.pdbx_strand_id
1 'polypeptide(L)'
;MHHRSDTINESIGRQYLVIMKKTFLFFHFFLFAGVTFAEDGYDLWLRYVKIDNPVLLQQYRNRITSVYFENTSPTLSIAKKELLNGLQGLLDKKINETNEIKNGAIVFEKNRAGTETKGVNYESLGTEGFAILTPQTTKIIVITANTDVGLLYGVFHFLRLLQTHQNISNLHITSVPKIQNRILNHWDNLNRTVERGYAGASIWNWHLLPGYVDKRYIDYARANASLGINGTVLTNVNANAMVLTKPYLEKVAALANVFRPYGIRVYLTARFSAPIEIGGLKTADPLDEQVQNWWKQKVEEIYSYIPDFGGFVVKANSEGQPGPQNYGRTHADGANMFADALAPHHGIVMWRAFVYDARVQKTTENFGEGKGDPNAPSIASSDRAKQAYDEFKPLDGKFRKNVLVQVKNGPIDFQPREPFSPLFGSMPQTPLVIEFQLTQEYLGQATNLVYEAPLFKECLNADTYSNGKGSTVAKVIDGSLDNDSLTAMAGVANIGNERNWTGHPFGQANWYAFGRLAWDHELSSEQIAEEWLRQTFTNDPHFVDGAKKIMLMSRETMVNYMTPLGLHHIMGTGFHYGPAPWVDNAGRADWNPVYYHRADSIGIGFDRTVTGSNALSQYAAEVRKQWEDAKNCDEKYLLWFHHVSWNFKMKSGRTLWDELCYRYYSGVDSVRWMQPAWEMLKKYIDDERFEQVKMLLAIQETEAVWWRNACLLYFQTFSKMPIPANYEKPDHDLQYYKALKFPYAPGNNGNL
;
A
#
# COMPACT_ATOMS: atom_id res chain seq x y z
N MET A 1 -8.23 -10.09 89.56
CA MET A 1 -7.53 -10.21 88.27
C MET A 1 -8.53 -10.77 87.15
N HIS A 2 -9.71 -10.11 86.98
CA HIS A 2 -10.65 -10.59 86.02
C HIS A 2 -11.34 -9.47 85.15
N HIS A 3 -10.84 -8.23 85.18
CA HIS A 3 -11.42 -7.12 84.43
C HIS A 3 -10.54 -6.51 83.37
N ARG A 4 -9.38 -7.13 82.95
CA ARG A 4 -8.50 -6.64 81.88
C ARG A 4 -8.48 -7.47 80.60
N SER A 5 -9.16 -8.64 80.52
CA SER A 5 -9.17 -9.47 79.32
C SER A 5 -10.28 -9.11 78.32
N ASP A 6 -11.41 -8.53 78.78
CA ASP A 6 -12.56 -8.30 77.89
C ASP A 6 -12.42 -7.03 77.04
N THR A 7 -11.72 -6.00 77.58
CA THR A 7 -11.50 -4.76 76.82
C THR A 7 -10.46 -4.91 75.67
N ILE A 8 -9.54 -5.86 75.75
CA ILE A 8 -8.56 -6.12 74.68
C ILE A 8 -9.20 -6.88 73.53
N ASN A 9 -10.11 -7.79 73.80
CA ASN A 9 -10.80 -8.56 72.73
C ASN A 9 -11.81 -7.71 71.96
N GLU A 10 -12.50 -6.75 72.56
CA GLU A 10 -13.38 -5.84 71.83
C GLU A 10 -12.60 -4.83 70.96
N SER A 11 -11.45 -4.38 71.40
CA SER A 11 -10.59 -3.47 70.61
C SER A 11 -9.98 -4.16 69.38
N ILE A 12 -9.56 -5.42 69.50
CA ILE A 12 -9.02 -6.22 68.41
C ILE A 12 -10.14 -6.58 67.42
N GLY A 13 -11.32 -6.97 67.89
CA GLY A 13 -12.50 -7.24 67.02
C GLY A 13 -12.94 -6.02 66.20
N ARG A 14 -12.92 -4.80 66.82
CA ARG A 14 -13.22 -3.56 66.07
C ARG A 14 -12.15 -3.17 65.06
N GLN A 15 -10.87 -3.41 65.33
CA GLN A 15 -9.79 -3.17 64.38
C GLN A 15 -9.87 -4.12 63.19
N TYR A 16 -10.14 -5.40 63.39
CA TYR A 16 -10.32 -6.38 62.31
C TYR A 16 -11.56 -6.07 61.45
N LEU A 17 -12.66 -5.59 62.06
CA LEU A 17 -13.88 -5.21 61.34
C LEU A 17 -13.68 -3.95 60.48
N VAL A 18 -12.87 -3.00 60.93
CA VAL A 18 -12.52 -1.78 60.19
C VAL A 18 -11.54 -2.10 59.07
N ILE A 19 -10.59 -2.99 59.29
CA ILE A 19 -9.65 -3.46 58.26
C ILE A 19 -10.39 -4.28 57.21
N MET A 20 -11.27 -5.22 57.58
CA MET A 20 -12.10 -5.96 56.60
C MET A 20 -13.02 -5.04 55.80
N LYS A 21 -13.67 -4.03 56.40
CA LYS A 21 -14.47 -3.07 55.68
C LYS A 21 -13.66 -2.21 54.72
N LYS A 22 -12.47 -1.78 55.09
CA LYS A 22 -11.55 -1.03 54.22
C LYS A 22 -10.98 -1.93 53.09
N THR A 23 -10.66 -3.17 53.34
CA THR A 23 -10.21 -4.14 52.34
C THR A 23 -11.34 -4.51 51.40
N PHE A 24 -12.58 -4.67 51.89
CA PHE A 24 -13.74 -4.93 51.02
C PHE A 24 -14.13 -3.72 50.17
N LEU A 25 -13.96 -2.47 50.68
CA LEU A 25 -14.14 -1.26 49.92
C LEU A 25 -13.03 -1.08 48.84
N PHE A 26 -11.80 -1.48 49.16
CA PHE A 26 -10.69 -1.46 48.20
C PHE A 26 -10.85 -2.50 47.11
N PHE A 27 -11.37 -3.71 47.44
CA PHE A 27 -11.66 -4.76 46.48
C PHE A 27 -12.87 -4.41 45.59
N HIS A 28 -13.87 -3.69 46.09
CA HIS A 28 -15.01 -3.20 45.28
C HIS A 28 -14.59 -2.01 44.38
N PHE A 29 -13.61 -1.22 44.77
CA PHE A 29 -13.06 -0.18 43.89
C PHE A 29 -12.20 -0.73 42.77
N PHE A 30 -11.50 -1.86 42.99
CA PHE A 30 -10.75 -2.55 41.95
C PHE A 30 -11.64 -3.35 40.97
N LEU A 31 -12.84 -3.76 41.38
CA LEU A 31 -13.79 -4.48 40.52
C LEU A 31 -14.58 -3.54 39.60
N PHE A 32 -14.51 -2.23 39.80
CA PHE A 32 -15.08 -1.20 38.92
C PHE A 32 -14.04 -0.39 38.13
N ALA A 33 -12.78 -0.70 38.26
CA ALA A 33 -11.81 -0.31 37.23
C ALA A 33 -12.07 -1.21 36.03
N GLY A 34 -13.08 -0.89 35.26
CA GLY A 34 -13.24 -1.44 33.92
C GLY A 34 -11.90 -1.20 33.22
N VAL A 35 -11.22 -2.26 32.80
CA VAL A 35 -10.04 -2.16 31.96
C VAL A 35 -10.57 -1.53 30.67
N THR A 36 -10.58 -0.22 30.61
CA THR A 36 -10.70 0.48 29.35
C THR A 36 -9.40 0.21 28.62
N PHE A 37 -9.37 -0.81 27.79
CA PHE A 37 -8.31 -0.93 26.82
C PHE A 37 -8.36 0.34 25.97
N ALA A 38 -7.32 1.14 26.04
CA ALA A 38 -7.14 2.26 25.14
C ALA A 38 -7.15 1.71 23.70
N GLU A 39 -7.76 2.42 22.79
CA GLU A 39 -7.73 2.07 21.39
C GLU A 39 -6.31 2.24 20.86
N ASP A 40 -5.70 1.19 20.34
CA ASP A 40 -4.29 1.13 19.93
C ASP A 40 -4.12 0.98 18.40
N GLY A 41 -5.22 1.04 17.65
CA GLY A 41 -5.24 0.90 16.19
C GLY A 41 -5.19 -0.54 15.67
N TYR A 42 -5.21 -1.56 16.54
CA TYR A 42 -5.16 -2.96 16.11
C TYR A 42 -6.39 -3.38 15.30
N ASP A 43 -7.58 -2.91 15.69
CA ASP A 43 -8.84 -3.29 15.04
C ASP A 43 -9.07 -2.56 13.71
N LEU A 44 -8.14 -1.70 13.28
CA LEU A 44 -8.18 -0.98 12.01
C LEU A 44 -9.49 -0.19 11.87
N TRP A 45 -10.15 -0.31 10.71
CA TRP A 45 -11.47 0.25 10.40
C TRP A 45 -12.63 -0.71 10.72
N LEU A 46 -12.37 -1.83 11.41
CA LEU A 46 -13.35 -2.88 11.74
C LEU A 46 -13.68 -2.92 13.23
N ARG A 47 -13.67 -1.76 13.88
CA ARG A 47 -13.91 -1.58 15.32
C ARG A 47 -15.36 -1.79 15.72
N TYR A 48 -16.29 -1.47 14.81
CA TYR A 48 -17.74 -1.55 15.06
C TYR A 48 -18.19 -0.87 16.36
N VAL A 49 -17.70 0.35 16.58
CA VAL A 49 -18.06 1.15 17.75
C VAL A 49 -19.54 1.51 17.69
N LYS A 50 -20.20 1.47 18.83
CA LYS A 50 -21.61 1.86 18.97
C LYS A 50 -21.87 3.23 18.34
N ILE A 51 -22.92 3.30 17.54
CA ILE A 51 -23.37 4.54 16.90
C ILE A 51 -23.76 5.55 17.98
N ASP A 52 -23.12 6.69 17.98
CA ASP A 52 -23.23 7.75 18.97
C ASP A 52 -24.46 8.66 18.76
N ASN A 53 -24.95 8.75 17.51
CA ASN A 53 -26.17 9.49 17.17
C ASN A 53 -27.42 8.70 17.62
N PRO A 54 -28.17 9.14 18.67
CA PRO A 54 -29.23 8.36 19.22
C PRO A 54 -30.46 8.22 18.30
N VAL A 55 -30.70 9.22 17.43
CA VAL A 55 -31.80 9.18 16.47
C VAL A 55 -31.49 8.13 15.39
N LEU A 56 -30.28 8.16 14.83
CA LEU A 56 -29.83 7.22 13.82
C LEU A 56 -29.74 5.79 14.38
N LEU A 57 -29.22 5.64 15.59
CA LEU A 57 -29.16 4.35 16.29
C LEU A 57 -30.56 3.74 16.43
N GLN A 58 -31.57 4.54 16.85
CA GLN A 58 -32.93 4.06 16.97
C GLN A 58 -33.56 3.71 15.62
N GLN A 59 -33.25 4.48 14.56
CA GLN A 59 -33.71 4.16 13.20
C GLN A 59 -33.15 2.80 12.74
N TYR A 60 -31.85 2.56 12.94
CA TYR A 60 -31.25 1.29 12.59
C TYR A 60 -31.76 0.12 13.42
N ARG A 61 -31.95 0.31 14.76
CA ARG A 61 -32.57 -0.70 15.64
C ARG A 61 -33.99 -1.09 15.25
N ASN A 62 -34.76 -0.13 14.75
CA ASN A 62 -36.13 -0.37 14.26
C ASN A 62 -36.11 -1.08 12.89
N ARG A 63 -35.09 -0.84 12.08
CA ARG A 63 -34.98 -1.40 10.74
C ARG A 63 -34.37 -2.79 10.74
N ILE A 64 -33.48 -3.11 11.70
CA ILE A 64 -32.72 -4.36 11.77
C ILE A 64 -33.12 -5.11 13.05
N THR A 65 -33.85 -6.21 12.89
CA THR A 65 -34.36 -7.00 14.03
C THR A 65 -33.85 -8.43 14.06
N SER A 66 -33.48 -9.00 12.90
CA SER A 66 -33.01 -10.38 12.76
C SER A 66 -32.18 -10.55 11.50
N VAL A 67 -31.49 -11.67 11.41
CA VAL A 67 -30.74 -12.09 10.20
C VAL A 67 -31.27 -13.44 9.74
N TYR A 68 -31.67 -13.52 8.47
CA TYR A 68 -32.08 -14.76 7.80
C TYR A 68 -30.94 -15.29 6.93
N PHE A 69 -30.73 -16.60 6.99
CA PHE A 69 -29.59 -17.25 6.40
C PHE A 69 -29.86 -18.71 6.05
N GLU A 70 -29.71 -19.12 4.78
CA GLU A 70 -30.11 -20.45 4.33
C GLU A 70 -28.98 -21.50 4.26
N ASN A 71 -27.77 -21.11 3.95
CA ASN A 71 -26.67 -22.05 3.61
C ASN A 71 -25.45 -21.92 4.52
N THR A 72 -24.67 -22.99 4.63
CA THR A 72 -23.43 -23.04 5.40
C THR A 72 -22.25 -23.44 4.52
N SER A 73 -21.30 -22.55 4.36
CA SER A 73 -19.95 -22.82 3.89
C SER A 73 -18.96 -22.13 4.85
N PRO A 74 -17.66 -22.42 4.79
CA PRO A 74 -16.68 -21.68 5.57
C PRO A 74 -16.75 -20.17 5.37
N THR A 75 -16.87 -19.71 4.12
CA THR A 75 -16.99 -18.27 3.77
C THR A 75 -18.29 -17.66 4.30
N LEU A 76 -19.40 -18.34 4.13
CA LEU A 76 -20.69 -17.87 4.63
C LEU A 76 -20.77 -17.85 6.16
N SER A 77 -20.11 -18.81 6.83
CA SER A 77 -20.00 -18.81 8.28
C SER A 77 -19.21 -17.59 8.79
N ILE A 78 -18.15 -17.19 8.08
CA ILE A 78 -17.39 -15.97 8.36
C ILE A 78 -18.25 -14.75 8.11
N ALA A 79 -18.92 -14.64 6.97
CA ALA A 79 -19.81 -13.53 6.63
C ALA A 79 -20.92 -13.35 7.66
N LYS A 80 -21.55 -14.44 8.09
CA LYS A 80 -22.56 -14.43 9.16
C LYS A 80 -21.98 -13.93 10.48
N LYS A 81 -20.84 -14.48 10.90
CA LYS A 81 -20.19 -14.07 12.14
C LYS A 81 -19.81 -12.59 12.11
N GLU A 82 -19.28 -12.12 10.99
CA GLU A 82 -18.90 -10.72 10.81
C GLU A 82 -20.13 -9.80 10.90
N LEU A 83 -21.23 -10.16 10.20
CA LEU A 83 -22.48 -9.40 10.23
C LEU A 83 -23.05 -9.31 11.66
N LEU A 84 -23.15 -10.43 12.35
CA LEU A 84 -23.72 -10.46 13.72
C LEU A 84 -22.83 -9.69 14.70
N ASN A 85 -21.51 -9.83 14.64
CA ASN A 85 -20.57 -9.10 15.49
C ASN A 85 -20.62 -7.59 15.20
N GLY A 86 -20.59 -7.22 13.92
CA GLY A 86 -20.69 -5.82 13.50
C GLY A 86 -21.98 -5.17 13.93
N LEU A 87 -23.12 -5.85 13.74
CA LEU A 87 -24.42 -5.36 14.19
C LEU A 87 -24.50 -5.26 15.73
N GLN A 88 -23.99 -6.24 16.46
CA GLN A 88 -23.96 -6.18 17.92
C GLN A 88 -23.16 -4.98 18.43
N GLY A 89 -21.98 -4.71 17.87
CA GLY A 89 -21.18 -3.56 18.25
C GLY A 89 -21.87 -2.25 17.90
N LEU A 90 -22.22 -2.06 16.62
CA LEU A 90 -22.80 -0.81 16.10
C LEU A 90 -24.16 -0.47 16.73
N LEU A 91 -25.02 -1.46 16.93
CA LEU A 91 -26.37 -1.25 17.46
C LEU A 91 -26.44 -1.38 18.98
N ASP A 92 -25.36 -1.82 19.65
CA ASP A 92 -25.38 -2.14 21.08
C ASP A 92 -26.61 -3.00 21.44
N LYS A 93 -26.83 -4.02 20.62
CA LYS A 93 -27.99 -4.91 20.70
C LYS A 93 -27.68 -6.24 20.02
N LYS A 94 -27.92 -7.34 20.71
CA LYS A 94 -27.84 -8.67 20.11
C LYS A 94 -28.92 -8.84 19.05
N ILE A 95 -28.50 -9.17 17.83
CA ILE A 95 -29.40 -9.52 16.72
C ILE A 95 -29.44 -11.04 16.59
N ASN A 96 -30.62 -11.61 16.56
CA ASN A 96 -30.79 -13.07 16.51
C ASN A 96 -30.94 -13.56 15.06
N GLU A 97 -30.52 -14.79 14.85
CA GLU A 97 -30.82 -15.52 13.63
C GLU A 97 -32.30 -15.89 13.60
N THR A 98 -32.86 -15.99 12.40
CA THR A 98 -34.26 -16.41 12.18
C THR A 98 -34.30 -17.40 11.01
N ASN A 99 -35.24 -18.36 11.10
CA ASN A 99 -35.51 -19.32 10.02
C ASN A 99 -36.64 -18.84 9.09
N GLU A 100 -37.19 -17.67 9.35
CA GLU A 100 -38.30 -17.09 8.58
C GLU A 100 -37.94 -15.67 8.18
N ILE A 101 -38.29 -15.29 6.95
CA ILE A 101 -38.14 -13.91 6.46
C ILE A 101 -39.28 -13.06 7.04
N LYS A 102 -38.93 -12.17 7.96
CA LYS A 102 -39.84 -11.24 8.64
C LYS A 102 -39.45 -9.79 8.36
N ASN A 103 -40.40 -8.88 8.58
CA ASN A 103 -40.09 -7.45 8.56
C ASN A 103 -38.96 -7.12 9.51
N GLY A 104 -37.96 -6.38 9.00
CA GLY A 104 -36.74 -6.04 9.72
C GLY A 104 -35.66 -7.10 9.65
N ALA A 105 -35.81 -8.18 8.89
CA ALA A 105 -34.74 -9.15 8.64
C ALA A 105 -33.74 -8.62 7.60
N ILE A 106 -32.46 -8.88 7.86
CA ILE A 106 -31.46 -8.88 6.79
C ILE A 106 -31.47 -10.26 6.17
N VAL A 107 -31.80 -10.34 4.89
CA VAL A 107 -31.80 -11.56 4.10
C VAL A 107 -30.51 -11.63 3.30
N PHE A 108 -29.79 -12.69 3.49
CA PHE A 108 -28.44 -12.89 2.99
C PHE A 108 -28.42 -14.22 2.22
N GLU A 109 -28.46 -14.14 0.89
CA GLU A 109 -28.75 -15.30 0.06
C GLU A 109 -28.14 -15.18 -1.35
N LYS A 110 -27.58 -16.27 -1.87
CA LYS A 110 -27.09 -16.33 -3.25
C LYS A 110 -28.22 -16.43 -4.27
N ASN A 111 -28.06 -15.71 -5.38
CA ASN A 111 -28.95 -15.78 -6.55
C ASN A 111 -30.43 -15.70 -6.16
N ARG A 112 -30.74 -14.86 -5.17
CA ARG A 112 -32.11 -14.72 -4.68
C ARG A 112 -33.02 -14.28 -5.80
N ALA A 113 -33.95 -15.16 -6.19
CA ALA A 113 -35.01 -14.84 -7.12
C ALA A 113 -36.26 -14.32 -6.36
N GLY A 114 -36.88 -13.26 -6.87
CA GLY A 114 -38.11 -12.72 -6.25
C GLY A 114 -38.38 -11.28 -6.66
N THR A 115 -39.50 -10.78 -6.19
CA THR A 115 -39.88 -9.37 -6.40
C THR A 115 -38.93 -8.39 -5.71
N GLU A 116 -38.28 -8.84 -4.64
CA GLU A 116 -37.35 -8.07 -3.83
C GLU A 116 -36.03 -7.77 -4.55
N THR A 117 -35.63 -8.62 -5.50
CA THR A 117 -34.40 -8.47 -6.29
C THR A 117 -34.67 -8.09 -7.74
N LYS A 118 -35.89 -7.62 -8.02
CA LYS A 118 -36.25 -7.15 -9.36
C LYS A 118 -35.31 -6.02 -9.79
N GLY A 119 -34.66 -6.22 -10.94
CA GLY A 119 -33.68 -5.27 -11.49
C GLY A 119 -32.22 -5.59 -11.21
N VAL A 120 -31.94 -6.61 -10.40
CA VAL A 120 -30.56 -7.10 -10.23
C VAL A 120 -30.18 -7.91 -11.47
N ASN A 121 -29.12 -7.47 -12.16
CA ASN A 121 -28.49 -8.25 -13.23
C ASN A 121 -27.39 -9.13 -12.62
N TYR A 122 -27.70 -10.39 -12.35
CA TYR A 122 -26.76 -11.34 -11.76
C TYR A 122 -25.57 -11.66 -12.68
N GLU A 123 -25.75 -11.65 -13.99
CA GLU A 123 -24.66 -11.87 -14.94
C GLU A 123 -23.57 -10.78 -14.79
N SER A 124 -23.99 -9.52 -14.64
CA SER A 124 -23.06 -8.41 -14.45
C SER A 124 -22.36 -8.39 -13.09
N LEU A 125 -22.86 -9.11 -12.08
CA LEU A 125 -22.19 -9.21 -10.78
C LEU A 125 -20.90 -10.05 -10.85
N GLY A 126 -20.77 -10.95 -11.83
CA GLY A 126 -19.63 -11.85 -11.90
C GLY A 126 -19.48 -12.70 -10.64
N THR A 127 -18.24 -13.02 -10.28
CA THR A 127 -17.93 -13.90 -9.12
C THR A 127 -17.76 -13.14 -7.81
N GLU A 128 -17.56 -11.84 -7.81
CA GLU A 128 -17.22 -11.08 -6.61
C GLU A 128 -18.17 -9.89 -6.34
N GLY A 129 -18.97 -9.51 -7.34
CA GLY A 129 -19.96 -8.45 -7.18
C GLY A 129 -21.13 -8.86 -6.31
N PHE A 130 -21.83 -7.86 -5.75
CA PHE A 130 -22.99 -8.02 -4.90
C PHE A 130 -24.03 -6.92 -5.15
N ALA A 131 -25.25 -7.16 -4.67
CA ALA A 131 -26.30 -6.14 -4.60
C ALA A 131 -26.86 -6.03 -3.18
N ILE A 132 -27.19 -4.81 -2.75
CA ILE A 132 -27.84 -4.52 -1.47
C ILE A 132 -29.10 -3.70 -1.75
N LEU A 133 -30.26 -4.22 -1.33
CA LEU A 133 -31.56 -3.69 -1.67
C LEU A 133 -32.46 -3.52 -0.42
N THR A 134 -33.28 -2.48 -0.41
CA THR A 134 -34.38 -2.32 0.55
C THR A 134 -35.68 -2.15 -0.22
N PRO A 135 -36.37 -3.26 -0.54
CA PRO A 135 -37.60 -3.22 -1.32
C PRO A 135 -38.68 -2.42 -0.63
N GLN A 136 -39.43 -1.63 -1.39
CA GLN A 136 -40.51 -0.76 -0.85
C GLN A 136 -41.72 -1.56 -0.33
N THR A 137 -41.92 -2.75 -0.89
CA THR A 137 -43.05 -3.62 -0.54
C THR A 137 -42.86 -4.40 0.76
N THR A 138 -41.65 -4.53 1.21
CA THR A 138 -41.27 -5.28 2.42
C THR A 138 -40.30 -4.45 3.26
N LYS A 139 -40.27 -4.70 4.56
CA LYS A 139 -39.33 -4.03 5.46
C LYS A 139 -38.03 -4.85 5.67
N ILE A 140 -37.61 -5.61 4.65
CA ILE A 140 -36.36 -6.39 4.70
C ILE A 140 -35.22 -5.63 4.08
N ILE A 141 -33.99 -6.07 4.38
CA ILE A 141 -32.77 -5.68 3.68
C ILE A 141 -32.22 -6.93 2.99
N VAL A 142 -31.98 -6.88 1.71
CA VAL A 142 -31.49 -8.02 0.94
C VAL A 142 -30.03 -7.76 0.58
N ILE A 143 -29.15 -8.70 0.92
CA ILE A 143 -27.77 -8.77 0.42
C ILE A 143 -27.68 -10.01 -0.45
N THR A 144 -27.40 -9.85 -1.75
CA THR A 144 -27.35 -10.95 -2.70
C THR A 144 -26.14 -10.87 -3.62
N ALA A 145 -25.64 -12.02 -4.08
CA ALA A 145 -24.51 -12.19 -4.97
C ALA A 145 -24.56 -13.54 -5.67
N ASN A 146 -23.68 -13.79 -6.65
CA ASN A 146 -23.57 -15.09 -7.30
C ASN A 146 -22.79 -16.12 -6.47
N THR A 147 -21.90 -15.67 -5.62
CA THR A 147 -20.96 -16.53 -4.87
C THR A 147 -20.95 -16.19 -3.38
N ASP A 148 -20.37 -17.08 -2.59
CA ASP A 148 -20.19 -16.87 -1.16
C ASP A 148 -19.25 -15.68 -0.87
N VAL A 149 -18.22 -15.48 -1.70
CA VAL A 149 -17.28 -14.36 -1.57
C VAL A 149 -17.96 -13.03 -1.90
N GLY A 150 -18.80 -12.97 -2.94
CA GLY A 150 -19.59 -11.78 -3.23
C GLY A 150 -20.52 -11.41 -2.08
N LEU A 151 -21.15 -12.41 -1.42
CA LEU A 151 -21.95 -12.17 -0.21
C LEU A 151 -21.09 -11.64 0.95
N LEU A 152 -19.90 -12.17 1.17
CA LEU A 152 -18.97 -11.68 2.19
C LEU A 152 -18.62 -10.21 1.95
N TYR A 153 -18.30 -9.83 0.72
CA TYR A 153 -18.01 -8.44 0.37
C TYR A 153 -19.25 -7.54 0.53
N GLY A 154 -20.45 -8.04 0.20
CA GLY A 154 -21.71 -7.35 0.44
C GLY A 154 -21.96 -7.09 1.94
N VAL A 155 -21.64 -8.04 2.81
CA VAL A 155 -21.73 -7.88 4.27
C VAL A 155 -20.78 -6.80 4.76
N PHE A 156 -19.51 -6.81 4.36
CA PHE A 156 -18.57 -5.76 4.74
C PHE A 156 -19.02 -4.38 4.23
N HIS A 157 -19.52 -4.32 3.01
CA HIS A 157 -20.06 -3.06 2.48
C HIS A 157 -21.25 -2.56 3.28
N PHE A 158 -22.19 -3.45 3.64
CA PHE A 158 -23.33 -3.08 4.46
C PHE A 158 -22.93 -2.56 5.84
N LEU A 159 -21.97 -3.22 6.50
CA LEU A 159 -21.43 -2.76 7.79
C LEU A 159 -20.73 -1.41 7.65
N ARG A 160 -20.03 -1.16 6.54
CA ARG A 160 -19.43 0.15 6.23
C ARG A 160 -20.48 1.24 6.13
N LEU A 161 -21.63 0.98 5.48
CA LEU A 161 -22.73 1.95 5.42
C LEU A 161 -23.21 2.35 6.82
N LEU A 162 -23.35 1.38 7.73
CA LEU A 162 -23.75 1.66 9.11
C LEU A 162 -22.67 2.44 9.86
N GLN A 163 -21.40 2.04 9.74
CA GLN A 163 -20.27 2.71 10.38
C GLN A 163 -20.11 4.17 9.93
N THR A 164 -20.44 4.46 8.67
CA THR A 164 -20.34 5.80 8.08
C THR A 164 -21.67 6.59 8.16
N HIS A 165 -22.61 6.12 8.96
CA HIS A 165 -23.91 6.76 9.25
C HIS A 165 -24.77 6.98 8.00
N GLN A 166 -24.73 6.07 7.00
CA GLN A 166 -25.53 6.19 5.79
C GLN A 166 -27.00 5.82 6.02
N ASN A 167 -27.90 6.44 5.25
CA ASN A 167 -29.32 6.08 5.26
C ASN A 167 -29.54 4.70 4.60
N ILE A 168 -30.11 3.76 5.35
CA ILE A 168 -30.39 2.40 4.87
C ILE A 168 -31.86 2.15 4.51
N SER A 169 -32.69 3.18 4.46
CA SER A 169 -34.17 3.03 4.23
C SER A 169 -34.52 2.75 2.78
N ASN A 170 -33.66 3.15 1.84
CA ASN A 170 -33.87 3.00 0.39
C ASN A 170 -32.58 2.64 -0.32
N LEU A 171 -32.03 1.47 -0.02
CA LEU A 171 -30.82 1.00 -0.68
C LEU A 171 -31.16 0.36 -2.02
N HIS A 172 -30.39 0.72 -3.04
CA HIS A 172 -30.37 0.09 -4.34
C HIS A 172 -28.92 0.15 -4.84
N ILE A 173 -28.07 -0.71 -4.29
CA ILE A 173 -26.62 -0.73 -4.54
C ILE A 173 -26.30 -1.97 -5.35
N THR A 174 -25.57 -1.78 -6.43
CA THR A 174 -24.86 -2.83 -7.17
C THR A 174 -23.39 -2.45 -7.19
N SER A 175 -22.53 -3.35 -6.76
CA SER A 175 -21.10 -3.09 -6.68
C SER A 175 -20.32 -4.28 -7.23
N VAL A 176 -19.44 -3.99 -8.19
CA VAL A 176 -18.60 -4.98 -8.90
C VAL A 176 -17.18 -4.44 -8.93
N PRO A 177 -16.16 -5.25 -8.62
CA PRO A 177 -14.79 -4.78 -8.71
C PRO A 177 -14.40 -4.47 -10.15
N LYS A 178 -13.77 -3.33 -10.37
CA LYS A 178 -13.27 -2.93 -11.71
C LYS A 178 -11.99 -3.67 -12.09
N ILE A 179 -11.22 -4.09 -11.11
CA ILE A 179 -9.98 -4.84 -11.29
C ILE A 179 -10.14 -6.23 -10.68
N GLN A 180 -9.80 -7.26 -11.48
CA GLN A 180 -10.03 -8.65 -11.13
C GLN A 180 -9.10 -9.15 -10.00
N ASN A 181 -7.79 -8.87 -10.11
CA ASN A 181 -6.79 -9.30 -9.15
C ASN A 181 -6.27 -8.09 -8.36
N ARG A 182 -6.56 -8.03 -7.06
CA ARG A 182 -6.26 -6.94 -6.14
C ARG A 182 -5.32 -7.48 -5.07
N ILE A 183 -4.02 -7.25 -5.24
CA ILE A 183 -2.97 -8.06 -4.62
C ILE A 183 -2.06 -7.19 -3.76
N LEU A 184 -1.79 -7.62 -2.52
CA LEU A 184 -0.73 -7.06 -1.70
C LEU A 184 0.57 -7.85 -1.91
N ASN A 185 1.66 -7.13 -2.15
CA ASN A 185 3.00 -7.67 -2.26
C ASN A 185 3.77 -7.40 -0.97
N HIS A 186 4.04 -8.43 -0.18
CA HIS A 186 4.90 -8.32 0.99
C HIS A 186 6.37 -8.47 0.59
N TRP A 187 7.22 -7.57 1.06
CA TRP A 187 8.68 -7.71 0.90
C TRP A 187 9.29 -8.38 2.12
N ASP A 188 8.64 -9.45 2.55
CA ASP A 188 8.96 -10.21 3.75
C ASP A 188 9.94 -11.34 3.46
N ASN A 189 10.99 -11.46 4.27
CA ASN A 189 12.00 -12.50 4.17
C ASN A 189 11.69 -13.69 5.07
N LEU A 190 12.27 -14.86 4.75
CA LEU A 190 12.05 -16.10 5.51
C LEU A 190 12.63 -16.05 6.95
N ASN A 191 13.53 -15.12 7.23
CA ASN A 191 14.06 -14.83 8.57
C ASN A 191 13.22 -13.76 9.33
N ARG A 192 12.07 -13.36 8.77
CA ARG A 192 11.14 -12.36 9.31
C ARG A 192 11.62 -10.90 9.20
N THR A 193 12.74 -10.61 8.60
CA THR A 193 13.04 -9.23 8.22
C THR A 193 12.14 -8.80 7.07
N VAL A 194 11.87 -7.50 6.97
CA VAL A 194 11.08 -6.92 5.90
C VAL A 194 11.94 -5.90 5.18
N GLU A 195 12.09 -6.05 3.86
CA GLU A 195 12.86 -5.07 3.08
C GLU A 195 12.13 -3.73 3.07
N ARG A 196 12.85 -2.67 3.43
CA ARG A 196 12.28 -1.31 3.65
C ARG A 196 11.13 -1.29 4.65
N GLY A 197 11.04 -2.32 5.52
CA GLY A 197 10.03 -2.41 6.56
C GLY A 197 10.35 -1.53 7.76
N TYR A 198 9.32 -0.91 8.33
CA TYR A 198 9.40 -0.06 9.52
C TYR A 198 8.20 -0.29 10.47
N ALA A 199 7.39 -1.32 10.22
CA ALA A 199 6.24 -1.72 11.03
C ALA A 199 6.52 -2.98 11.89
N GLY A 200 7.76 -3.12 12.33
CA GLY A 200 8.24 -4.30 13.05
C GLY A 200 8.64 -5.45 12.11
N ALA A 201 8.68 -6.65 12.65
CA ALA A 201 8.99 -7.86 11.86
C ALA A 201 7.82 -8.28 10.99
N SER A 202 8.10 -9.14 10.02
CA SER A 202 7.07 -9.83 9.21
C SER A 202 5.97 -10.43 10.09
N ILE A 203 4.72 -10.26 9.67
CA ILE A 203 3.59 -10.93 10.34
C ILE A 203 3.67 -12.46 10.18
N TRP A 204 4.32 -12.96 9.13
CA TRP A 204 4.50 -14.39 8.88
C TRP A 204 5.57 -14.96 9.79
N ASN A 205 5.19 -15.69 10.83
CA ASN A 205 6.14 -16.37 11.71
C ASN A 205 6.50 -17.75 11.15
N TRP A 206 7.44 -17.76 10.20
CA TRP A 206 7.92 -18.96 9.54
C TRP A 206 8.49 -20.01 10.49
N HIS A 207 8.91 -19.61 11.70
CA HIS A 207 9.46 -20.55 12.68
C HIS A 207 8.36 -21.34 13.42
N LEU A 208 7.17 -20.76 13.61
CA LEU A 208 6.05 -21.39 14.31
C LEU A 208 5.11 -22.12 13.36
N LEU A 209 5.03 -21.70 12.09
CA LEU A 209 4.22 -22.38 11.07
C LEU A 209 4.83 -23.75 10.71
N PRO A 210 4.02 -24.76 10.35
CA PRO A 210 2.54 -24.78 10.36
C PRO A 210 1.94 -25.13 11.72
N GLY A 211 2.76 -25.44 12.75
CA GLY A 211 2.31 -25.94 14.04
C GLY A 211 1.48 -24.95 14.86
N TYR A 212 1.69 -23.65 14.66
CA TYR A 212 0.92 -22.61 15.31
C TYR A 212 0.48 -21.55 14.28
N VAL A 213 -0.83 -21.34 14.20
CA VAL A 213 -1.48 -20.34 13.34
C VAL A 213 -1.91 -19.17 14.22
N ASP A 214 -1.24 -18.03 14.07
CA ASP A 214 -1.53 -16.83 14.84
C ASP A 214 -2.90 -16.23 14.45
N LYS A 215 -3.66 -15.76 15.45
CA LYS A 215 -4.92 -15.05 15.23
C LYS A 215 -4.74 -13.84 14.31
N ARG A 216 -3.58 -13.21 14.32
CA ARG A 216 -3.24 -12.07 13.48
C ARG A 216 -3.39 -12.36 11.98
N TYR A 217 -3.19 -13.62 11.54
CA TYR A 217 -3.41 -13.99 10.13
C TYR A 217 -4.89 -13.96 9.76
N ILE A 218 -5.76 -14.31 10.70
CA ILE A 218 -7.23 -14.21 10.53
C ILE A 218 -7.63 -12.73 10.47
N ASP A 219 -7.10 -11.90 11.37
CA ASP A 219 -7.40 -10.47 11.41
C ASP A 219 -6.88 -9.75 10.15
N TYR A 220 -5.72 -10.14 9.62
CA TYR A 220 -5.20 -9.70 8.32
C TYR A 220 -6.14 -10.08 7.16
N ALA A 221 -6.59 -11.32 7.11
CA ALA A 221 -7.51 -11.79 6.07
C ALA A 221 -8.85 -11.05 6.15
N ARG A 222 -9.37 -10.83 7.35
CA ARG A 222 -10.58 -10.06 7.62
C ARG A 222 -10.47 -8.62 7.13
N ALA A 223 -9.35 -7.94 7.41
CA ALA A 223 -9.08 -6.59 6.95
C ALA A 223 -9.04 -6.51 5.42
N ASN A 224 -8.32 -7.41 4.76
CA ASN A 224 -8.25 -7.46 3.29
C ASN A 224 -9.60 -7.75 2.64
N ALA A 225 -10.35 -8.73 3.14
CA ALA A 225 -11.68 -9.05 2.61
C ALA A 225 -12.65 -7.88 2.74
N SER A 226 -12.54 -7.06 3.79
CA SER A 226 -13.39 -5.87 3.98
C SER A 226 -13.18 -4.81 2.91
N LEU A 227 -12.06 -4.84 2.21
CA LEU A 227 -11.69 -3.95 1.10
C LEU A 227 -11.82 -4.63 -0.27
N GLY A 228 -12.12 -5.93 -0.30
CA GLY A 228 -12.14 -6.71 -1.51
C GLY A 228 -10.76 -7.07 -2.06
N ILE A 229 -9.69 -6.96 -1.28
CA ILE A 229 -8.36 -7.47 -1.64
C ILE A 229 -8.43 -9.00 -1.65
N ASN A 230 -8.10 -9.62 -2.78
CA ASN A 230 -8.31 -11.04 -3.04
C ASN A 230 -7.00 -11.82 -3.33
N GLY A 231 -5.84 -11.19 -3.13
CA GLY A 231 -4.56 -11.84 -3.29
C GLY A 231 -3.48 -11.30 -2.35
N THR A 232 -2.55 -12.17 -1.97
CA THR A 232 -1.39 -11.80 -1.18
C THR A 232 -0.16 -12.56 -1.63
N VAL A 233 0.93 -11.84 -1.91
CA VAL A 233 2.27 -12.41 -2.16
C VAL A 233 3.01 -12.41 -0.84
N LEU A 234 3.38 -13.58 -0.34
CA LEU A 234 3.89 -13.75 1.03
C LEU A 234 5.36 -13.41 1.21
N THR A 235 6.10 -13.30 0.12
CA THR A 235 7.57 -13.23 0.17
C THR A 235 8.12 -12.08 -0.66
N ASN A 236 9.30 -11.61 -0.24
CA ASN A 236 10.04 -10.55 -0.90
C ASN A 236 10.27 -10.83 -2.39
N VAL A 237 10.19 -9.80 -3.21
CA VAL A 237 10.52 -9.86 -4.66
C VAL A 237 11.98 -10.25 -4.91
N ASN A 238 12.90 -10.00 -3.97
CA ASN A 238 14.23 -10.59 -3.92
C ASN A 238 14.14 -12.04 -3.43
N ALA A 239 13.53 -12.88 -4.26
CA ALA A 239 13.05 -14.20 -3.91
C ALA A 239 14.14 -15.14 -3.35
N ASN A 240 13.77 -15.98 -2.39
CA ASN A 240 14.58 -17.07 -1.86
C ASN A 240 13.99 -18.42 -2.32
N ALA A 241 14.80 -19.23 -3.01
CA ALA A 241 14.36 -20.51 -3.55
C ALA A 241 13.82 -21.48 -2.48
N MET A 242 14.29 -21.35 -1.25
CA MET A 242 13.86 -22.22 -0.14
C MET A 242 12.35 -22.20 0.12
N VAL A 243 11.65 -21.11 -0.23
CA VAL A 243 10.19 -21.04 -0.08
C VAL A 243 9.45 -22.10 -0.90
N LEU A 244 10.07 -22.59 -1.98
CA LEU A 244 9.54 -23.64 -2.86
C LEU A 244 9.84 -25.07 -2.39
N THR A 245 10.50 -25.24 -1.24
CA THR A 245 10.77 -26.58 -0.67
C THR A 245 9.59 -27.06 0.18
N LYS A 246 9.45 -28.39 0.29
CA LYS A 246 8.37 -29.03 1.05
C LYS A 246 8.15 -28.42 2.46
N PRO A 247 9.19 -28.21 3.31
CA PRO A 247 8.97 -27.63 4.65
C PRO A 247 8.33 -26.23 4.62
N TYR A 248 8.60 -25.43 3.60
CA TYR A 248 7.99 -24.12 3.46
C TYR A 248 6.63 -24.18 2.78
N LEU A 249 6.42 -25.07 1.81
CA LEU A 249 5.11 -25.28 1.19
C LEU A 249 4.05 -25.69 2.20
N GLU A 250 4.40 -26.53 3.20
CA GLU A 250 3.51 -26.87 4.32
C GLU A 250 3.11 -25.62 5.14
N LYS A 251 4.04 -24.69 5.34
CA LYS A 251 3.77 -23.42 6.05
C LYS A 251 2.90 -22.47 5.21
N VAL A 252 3.19 -22.36 3.92
CA VAL A 252 2.38 -21.59 2.98
C VAL A 252 0.96 -22.13 2.89
N ALA A 253 0.80 -23.47 2.85
CA ALA A 253 -0.51 -24.13 2.87
C ALA A 253 -1.33 -23.80 4.12
N ALA A 254 -0.67 -23.73 5.29
CA ALA A 254 -1.35 -23.32 6.52
C ALA A 254 -1.90 -21.89 6.43
N LEU A 255 -1.15 -20.96 5.86
CA LEU A 255 -1.63 -19.58 5.59
C LEU A 255 -2.74 -19.56 4.54
N ALA A 256 -2.59 -20.30 3.44
CA ALA A 256 -3.60 -20.40 2.39
C ALA A 256 -4.94 -20.92 2.93
N ASN A 257 -4.91 -21.88 3.86
CA ASN A 257 -6.11 -22.40 4.51
C ASN A 257 -6.82 -21.37 5.40
N VAL A 258 -6.08 -20.42 5.99
CA VAL A 258 -6.66 -19.28 6.73
C VAL A 258 -7.31 -18.29 5.76
N PHE A 259 -6.69 -18.03 4.61
CA PHE A 259 -7.08 -16.95 3.69
C PHE A 259 -8.20 -17.36 2.73
N ARG A 260 -8.23 -18.63 2.31
CA ARG A 260 -9.22 -19.15 1.36
C ARG A 260 -10.68 -18.84 1.72
N PRO A 261 -11.12 -19.02 2.97
CA PRO A 261 -12.50 -18.68 3.34
C PRO A 261 -12.84 -17.19 3.25
N TYR A 262 -11.82 -16.32 3.18
CA TYR A 262 -11.96 -14.88 2.96
C TYR A 262 -11.89 -14.47 1.48
N GLY A 263 -11.79 -15.45 0.56
CA GLY A 263 -11.64 -15.21 -0.87
C GLY A 263 -10.25 -14.75 -1.30
N ILE A 264 -9.23 -14.93 -0.45
CA ILE A 264 -7.86 -14.46 -0.70
C ILE A 264 -6.99 -15.63 -1.16
N ARG A 265 -6.38 -15.49 -2.34
CA ARG A 265 -5.40 -16.43 -2.86
C ARG A 265 -3.99 -16.07 -2.43
N VAL A 266 -3.17 -17.09 -2.25
CA VAL A 266 -1.75 -16.94 -1.97
C VAL A 266 -0.95 -16.99 -3.26
N TYR A 267 0.01 -16.09 -3.36
CA TYR A 267 1.03 -16.02 -4.39
C TYR A 267 2.41 -16.12 -3.75
N LEU A 268 3.41 -16.55 -4.49
CA LEU A 268 4.80 -16.57 -4.05
C LEU A 268 5.69 -15.83 -5.05
N THR A 269 6.83 -15.36 -4.57
CA THR A 269 7.89 -14.91 -5.47
C THR A 269 8.71 -16.11 -5.93
N ALA A 270 8.93 -16.22 -7.23
CA ALA A 270 9.76 -17.29 -7.79
C ALA A 270 11.19 -16.78 -8.03
N ARG A 271 12.16 -17.46 -7.41
CA ARG A 271 13.58 -17.24 -7.74
C ARG A 271 13.91 -17.90 -9.07
N PHE A 272 14.36 -17.13 -10.03
CA PHE A 272 14.61 -17.62 -11.39
C PHE A 272 15.61 -18.77 -11.43
N SER A 273 16.64 -18.72 -10.58
CA SER A 273 17.67 -19.76 -10.46
C SER A 273 17.30 -20.96 -9.56
N ALA A 274 16.06 -21.08 -9.09
CA ALA A 274 15.63 -22.19 -8.22
C ALA A 274 15.95 -23.60 -8.80
N PRO A 275 15.87 -23.84 -10.13
CA PRO A 275 16.27 -25.13 -10.69
C PRO A 275 17.74 -25.51 -10.37
N ILE A 276 18.61 -24.52 -10.25
CA ILE A 276 20.02 -24.74 -9.86
C ILE A 276 20.11 -24.89 -8.33
N GLU A 277 19.52 -23.97 -7.58
CA GLU A 277 19.73 -23.84 -6.13
C GLU A 277 19.11 -24.99 -5.32
N ILE A 278 17.95 -25.48 -5.74
CA ILE A 278 17.20 -26.54 -5.04
C ILE A 278 16.81 -27.72 -5.95
N GLY A 279 17.01 -27.59 -7.28
CA GLY A 279 16.68 -28.63 -8.25
C GLY A 279 17.87 -29.47 -8.69
N GLY A 280 19.10 -29.06 -8.37
CA GLY A 280 20.32 -29.78 -8.75
C GLY A 280 20.67 -29.69 -10.23
N LEU A 281 19.99 -28.84 -11.01
CA LEU A 281 20.29 -28.61 -12.43
C LEU A 281 21.54 -27.71 -12.58
N LYS A 282 22.17 -27.77 -13.74
CA LYS A 282 23.37 -26.95 -14.05
C LYS A 282 23.02 -25.60 -14.68
N THR A 283 21.78 -25.41 -15.08
CA THR A 283 21.32 -24.22 -15.77
C THR A 283 19.92 -23.84 -15.30
N ALA A 284 19.52 -22.58 -15.51
CA ALA A 284 18.15 -22.10 -15.40
C ALA A 284 17.73 -21.43 -16.73
N ASP A 285 18.34 -21.80 -17.88
CA ASP A 285 17.93 -21.32 -19.20
C ASP A 285 16.43 -21.68 -19.43
N PRO A 286 15.54 -20.70 -19.65
CA PRO A 286 14.10 -20.94 -19.79
C PRO A 286 13.73 -21.78 -21.03
N LEU A 287 14.65 -21.95 -21.97
CA LEU A 287 14.43 -22.78 -23.15
C LEU A 287 15.05 -24.19 -23.02
N ASP A 288 15.73 -24.48 -21.90
CA ASP A 288 16.21 -25.82 -21.60
C ASP A 288 15.05 -26.72 -21.15
N GLU A 289 14.90 -27.86 -21.80
CA GLU A 289 13.80 -28.81 -21.57
C GLU A 289 13.78 -29.35 -20.11
N GLN A 290 14.95 -29.57 -19.50
CA GLN A 290 15.04 -30.05 -18.14
C GLN A 290 14.58 -28.98 -17.15
N VAL A 291 14.90 -27.71 -17.41
CA VAL A 291 14.45 -26.57 -16.62
C VAL A 291 12.92 -26.40 -16.71
N GLN A 292 12.37 -26.47 -17.93
CA GLN A 292 10.92 -26.41 -18.14
C GLN A 292 10.19 -27.55 -17.43
N ASN A 293 10.70 -28.78 -17.53
CA ASN A 293 10.12 -29.93 -16.85
C ASN A 293 10.24 -29.83 -15.32
N TRP A 294 11.34 -29.29 -14.80
CA TRP A 294 11.50 -29.04 -13.36
C TRP A 294 10.42 -28.06 -12.86
N TRP A 295 10.19 -26.95 -13.56
CA TRP A 295 9.15 -25.99 -13.18
C TRP A 295 7.74 -26.56 -13.27
N LYS A 296 7.43 -27.38 -14.29
CA LYS A 296 6.14 -28.10 -14.34
C LYS A 296 5.94 -28.99 -13.13
N GLN A 297 6.94 -29.80 -12.79
CA GLN A 297 6.89 -30.67 -11.61
C GLN A 297 6.76 -29.88 -10.30
N LYS A 298 7.49 -28.78 -10.18
CA LYS A 298 7.44 -27.91 -9.01
C LYS A 298 6.06 -27.24 -8.85
N VAL A 299 5.45 -26.84 -9.93
CA VAL A 299 4.09 -26.27 -9.94
C VAL A 299 3.08 -27.33 -9.52
N GLU A 300 3.15 -28.56 -10.05
CA GLU A 300 2.29 -29.67 -9.60
C GLU A 300 2.46 -29.93 -8.10
N GLU A 301 3.69 -29.93 -7.60
CA GLU A 301 3.96 -30.06 -6.16
C GLU A 301 3.28 -28.93 -5.38
N ILE A 302 3.40 -27.68 -5.80
CA ILE A 302 2.76 -26.53 -5.11
C ILE A 302 1.24 -26.70 -5.08
N TYR A 303 0.60 -27.04 -6.19
CA TYR A 303 -0.86 -27.21 -6.24
C TYR A 303 -1.33 -28.42 -5.43
N SER A 304 -0.48 -29.44 -5.21
CA SER A 304 -0.80 -30.55 -4.30
C SER A 304 -0.94 -30.10 -2.83
N TYR A 305 -0.24 -29.03 -2.43
CA TYR A 305 -0.36 -28.41 -1.09
C TYR A 305 -1.42 -27.31 -1.06
N ILE A 306 -1.55 -26.55 -2.14
CA ILE A 306 -2.35 -25.30 -2.22
C ILE A 306 -3.18 -25.34 -3.49
N PRO A 307 -4.34 -26.03 -3.48
CA PRO A 307 -5.14 -26.25 -4.71
C PRO A 307 -5.63 -24.97 -5.41
N ASP A 308 -5.68 -23.85 -4.71
CA ASP A 308 -6.10 -22.53 -5.20
C ASP A 308 -4.93 -21.53 -5.30
N PHE A 309 -3.68 -22.03 -5.40
CA PHE A 309 -2.51 -21.17 -5.56
C PHE A 309 -2.68 -20.20 -6.72
N GLY A 310 -2.43 -18.90 -6.48
CA GLY A 310 -2.70 -17.86 -7.47
C GLY A 310 -1.64 -17.75 -8.57
N GLY A 311 -0.38 -18.04 -8.26
CA GLY A 311 0.72 -17.94 -9.20
C GLY A 311 1.96 -17.25 -8.64
N PHE A 312 2.82 -16.75 -9.52
CA PHE A 312 4.11 -16.20 -9.16
C PHE A 312 4.24 -14.71 -9.47
N VAL A 313 4.97 -14.00 -8.58
CA VAL A 313 5.63 -12.74 -8.90
C VAL A 313 7.10 -13.03 -9.20
N VAL A 314 7.64 -12.43 -10.27
CA VAL A 314 9.03 -12.64 -10.66
C VAL A 314 9.74 -11.32 -10.86
N LYS A 315 10.85 -11.12 -10.14
CA LYS A 315 11.85 -10.07 -10.38
C LYS A 315 13.08 -10.73 -11.02
N ALA A 316 13.42 -10.35 -12.21
CA ALA A 316 14.51 -10.98 -12.98
C ALA A 316 15.43 -9.91 -13.58
N ASN A 317 16.72 -10.20 -13.67
CA ASN A 317 17.77 -9.33 -14.20
C ASN A 317 17.78 -7.92 -13.56
N SER A 318 17.63 -7.87 -12.24
CA SER A 318 17.58 -6.62 -11.49
C SER A 318 18.19 -6.82 -10.11
N GLU A 319 19.05 -5.92 -9.66
CA GLU A 319 19.61 -5.87 -8.30
C GLU A 319 20.17 -7.23 -7.83
N GLY A 320 20.98 -7.88 -8.66
CA GLY A 320 21.56 -9.17 -8.34
C GLY A 320 20.62 -10.38 -8.47
N GLN A 321 19.34 -10.17 -8.84
CA GLN A 321 18.46 -11.29 -9.12
C GLN A 321 18.75 -11.86 -10.52
N PRO A 322 18.97 -13.18 -10.64
CA PRO A 322 19.18 -13.84 -11.93
C PRO A 322 17.94 -13.79 -12.80
N GLY A 323 18.15 -13.90 -14.11
CA GLY A 323 17.04 -13.87 -15.05
C GLY A 323 17.40 -14.42 -16.43
N PRO A 324 16.48 -14.38 -17.39
CA PRO A 324 16.65 -14.98 -18.71
C PRO A 324 17.82 -14.37 -19.50
N GLN A 325 18.16 -13.10 -19.28
CA GLN A 325 19.26 -12.43 -19.99
C GLN A 325 20.63 -13.03 -19.65
N ASN A 326 20.80 -13.68 -18.49
CA ASN A 326 22.01 -14.44 -18.16
C ASN A 326 22.27 -15.59 -19.16
N TYR A 327 21.26 -16.02 -19.88
CA TYR A 327 21.28 -17.09 -20.89
C TYR A 327 21.08 -16.57 -22.31
N GLY A 328 21.12 -15.25 -22.53
CA GLY A 328 20.85 -14.64 -23.84
C GLY A 328 19.39 -14.74 -24.28
N ARG A 329 18.47 -14.91 -23.33
CA ARG A 329 17.01 -15.01 -23.57
C ARG A 329 16.30 -13.71 -23.21
N THR A 330 15.10 -13.52 -23.71
CA THR A 330 14.27 -12.36 -23.44
C THR A 330 13.48 -12.53 -22.13
N HIS A 331 12.96 -11.43 -21.56
CA HIS A 331 12.02 -11.49 -20.44
C HIS A 331 10.73 -12.26 -20.80
N ALA A 332 10.31 -12.22 -22.06
CA ALA A 332 9.16 -13.01 -22.51
C ALA A 332 9.44 -14.52 -22.48
N ASP A 333 10.66 -14.96 -22.85
CA ASP A 333 11.03 -16.39 -22.76
C ASP A 333 11.00 -16.86 -21.30
N GLY A 334 11.53 -16.04 -20.37
CA GLY A 334 11.48 -16.35 -18.95
C GLY A 334 10.07 -16.39 -18.38
N ALA A 335 9.24 -15.40 -18.68
CA ALA A 335 7.87 -15.33 -18.21
C ALA A 335 7.01 -16.46 -18.75
N ASN A 336 7.17 -16.79 -20.05
CA ASN A 336 6.41 -17.84 -20.72
C ASN A 336 6.70 -19.23 -20.16
N MET A 337 7.94 -19.51 -19.75
CA MET A 337 8.28 -20.77 -19.06
C MET A 337 7.44 -20.97 -17.79
N PHE A 338 7.31 -19.94 -16.94
CA PHE A 338 6.46 -20.01 -15.76
C PHE A 338 4.98 -20.09 -16.11
N ALA A 339 4.58 -19.33 -17.11
CA ALA A 339 3.19 -19.29 -17.59
C ALA A 339 2.72 -20.64 -18.13
N ASP A 340 3.57 -21.31 -18.91
CA ASP A 340 3.28 -22.65 -19.46
C ASP A 340 3.20 -23.71 -18.34
N ALA A 341 4.01 -23.58 -17.27
CA ALA A 341 3.92 -24.46 -16.12
C ALA A 341 2.64 -24.23 -15.29
N LEU A 342 2.18 -22.98 -15.16
CA LEU A 342 0.99 -22.62 -14.38
C LEU A 342 -0.34 -22.80 -15.14
N ALA A 343 -0.31 -22.82 -16.47
CA ALA A 343 -1.50 -22.84 -17.32
C ALA A 343 -2.51 -23.97 -17.02
N PRO A 344 -2.09 -25.22 -16.71
CA PRO A 344 -3.03 -26.32 -16.38
C PRO A 344 -3.90 -26.01 -15.15
N HIS A 345 -3.44 -25.15 -14.26
CA HIS A 345 -4.11 -24.78 -13.00
C HIS A 345 -4.71 -23.36 -13.04
N HIS A 346 -4.69 -22.69 -14.18
CA HIS A 346 -5.15 -21.30 -14.34
C HIS A 346 -4.38 -20.29 -13.44
N GLY A 347 -3.14 -20.62 -13.07
CA GLY A 347 -2.28 -19.70 -12.34
C GLY A 347 -1.70 -18.61 -13.24
N ILE A 348 -1.37 -17.46 -12.64
CA ILE A 348 -0.86 -16.29 -13.36
C ILE A 348 0.60 -15.99 -13.03
N VAL A 349 1.28 -15.30 -13.93
CA VAL A 349 2.60 -14.75 -13.71
C VAL A 349 2.51 -13.23 -13.72
N MET A 350 2.98 -12.59 -12.65
CA MET A 350 3.22 -11.15 -12.58
C MET A 350 4.71 -10.90 -12.75
N TRP A 351 5.10 -10.51 -13.95
CA TRP A 351 6.52 -10.31 -14.30
C TRP A 351 6.88 -8.85 -14.17
N ARG A 352 7.77 -8.52 -13.19
CA ARG A 352 8.09 -7.11 -12.90
C ARG A 352 8.97 -6.50 -13.98
N ALA A 353 8.52 -5.37 -14.52
CA ALA A 353 9.28 -4.50 -15.44
C ALA A 353 10.18 -3.53 -14.66
N PHE A 354 10.93 -4.04 -13.69
CA PHE A 354 11.93 -3.30 -12.94
C PHE A 354 13.31 -3.91 -13.22
N VAL A 355 14.02 -3.31 -14.14
CA VAL A 355 15.28 -3.84 -14.68
C VAL A 355 16.38 -2.79 -14.63
N TYR A 356 17.61 -3.25 -14.65
CA TYR A 356 18.80 -2.44 -14.89
C TYR A 356 19.42 -2.87 -16.22
N ASP A 357 19.97 -1.92 -16.98
CA ASP A 357 20.53 -2.17 -18.31
C ASP A 357 21.44 -3.41 -18.31
N ALA A 358 21.05 -4.44 -19.05
CA ALA A 358 21.73 -5.72 -19.13
C ALA A 358 23.18 -5.62 -19.61
N ARG A 359 23.52 -4.60 -20.41
CA ARG A 359 24.88 -4.34 -20.88
C ARG A 359 25.82 -4.00 -19.73
N VAL A 360 25.29 -3.35 -18.69
CA VAL A 360 26.03 -3.05 -17.46
C VAL A 360 26.15 -4.27 -16.56
N GLN A 361 25.19 -5.19 -16.61
CA GLN A 361 25.17 -6.41 -15.79
C GLN A 361 26.08 -7.52 -16.34
N LYS A 362 26.37 -7.56 -17.65
CA LYS A 362 27.21 -8.59 -18.26
C LYS A 362 28.67 -8.58 -17.78
N THR A 363 29.10 -7.55 -17.09
CA THR A 363 30.49 -7.32 -16.72
C THR A 363 30.79 -7.63 -15.25
N THR A 364 29.84 -8.07 -14.47
CA THR A 364 30.01 -8.44 -13.06
C THR A 364 29.79 -9.94 -12.88
N GLU A 365 30.83 -10.76 -12.93
CA GLU A 365 30.77 -12.19 -12.54
C GLU A 365 30.54 -12.39 -11.02
N ASN A 366 30.54 -11.33 -10.22
CA ASN A 366 30.30 -11.37 -8.78
C ASN A 366 29.01 -10.59 -8.47
N PHE A 367 27.93 -11.32 -8.31
CA PHE A 367 26.68 -10.84 -7.76
C PHE A 367 26.90 -10.36 -6.31
N GLY A 368 27.04 -9.05 -6.12
CA GLY A 368 27.12 -8.46 -4.79
C GLY A 368 28.09 -7.30 -4.61
N GLU A 369 29.09 -7.15 -5.45
CA GLU A 369 30.01 -6.01 -5.37
C GLU A 369 30.07 -5.26 -6.71
N GLY A 370 29.45 -4.07 -6.75
CA GLY A 370 29.30 -3.24 -7.94
C GLY A 370 30.59 -2.63 -8.48
N LYS A 371 31.50 -3.46 -8.97
CA LYS A 371 32.60 -3.00 -9.81
C LYS A 371 32.24 -3.25 -11.27
N GLY A 372 31.72 -2.21 -11.93
CA GLY A 372 31.45 -2.25 -13.38
C GLY A 372 32.72 -2.47 -14.19
N ASP A 373 32.58 -3.04 -15.40
CA ASP A 373 33.64 -3.13 -16.39
C ASP A 373 34.13 -1.71 -16.73
N PRO A 374 35.42 -1.40 -16.53
CA PRO A 374 36.00 -0.11 -16.89
C PRO A 374 35.88 0.20 -18.40
N ASN A 375 35.62 -0.81 -19.25
CA ASN A 375 35.44 -0.66 -20.69
C ASN A 375 33.95 -0.71 -21.12
N ALA A 376 33.03 -0.90 -20.20
CA ALA A 376 31.59 -0.78 -20.53
C ALA A 376 31.29 0.64 -21.02
N PRO A 377 30.47 0.82 -22.09
CA PRO A 377 30.05 2.15 -22.50
C PRO A 377 29.43 2.85 -21.27
N SER A 378 29.87 4.08 -21.01
CA SER A 378 29.51 4.80 -19.80
C SER A 378 27.98 4.79 -19.63
N ILE A 379 27.51 4.45 -18.43
CA ILE A 379 26.08 4.49 -18.03
C ILE A 379 25.46 5.87 -18.31
N ALA A 380 26.28 6.88 -18.51
CA ALA A 380 25.89 8.21 -18.95
C ALA A 380 25.07 8.24 -20.26
N SER A 381 25.08 7.19 -21.07
CA SER A 381 24.33 7.11 -22.32
C SER A 381 22.90 6.53 -22.17
N SER A 382 22.58 5.85 -21.08
CA SER A 382 21.26 5.25 -20.84
C SER A 382 20.59 5.89 -19.64
N ASP A 383 19.58 6.76 -19.88
CA ASP A 383 18.78 7.32 -18.80
C ASP A 383 18.00 6.22 -18.08
N ARG A 384 18.07 6.19 -16.74
CA ARG A 384 17.37 5.22 -15.89
C ARG A 384 15.87 5.19 -16.19
N ALA A 385 15.28 6.34 -16.51
CA ALA A 385 13.87 6.46 -16.85
C ALA A 385 13.46 5.73 -18.15
N LYS A 386 14.42 5.37 -19.01
CA LYS A 386 14.16 4.70 -20.28
C LYS A 386 14.23 3.17 -20.18
N GLN A 387 14.93 2.64 -19.20
CA GLN A 387 15.39 1.24 -19.21
C GLN A 387 14.21 0.23 -19.27
N ALA A 388 13.20 0.39 -18.41
CA ALA A 388 12.06 -0.50 -18.43
C ALA A 388 11.28 -0.46 -19.76
N TYR A 389 11.09 0.73 -20.31
CA TYR A 389 10.41 0.90 -21.59
C TYR A 389 11.21 0.27 -22.74
N ASP A 390 12.51 0.56 -22.83
CA ASP A 390 13.37 0.08 -23.91
C ASP A 390 13.47 -1.46 -23.92
N GLU A 391 13.37 -2.11 -22.77
CA GLU A 391 13.39 -3.57 -22.63
C GLU A 391 12.02 -4.22 -22.88
N PHE A 392 10.95 -3.65 -22.35
CA PHE A 392 9.65 -4.33 -22.38
C PHE A 392 8.77 -3.97 -23.56
N LYS A 393 8.83 -2.73 -24.09
CA LYS A 393 8.04 -2.32 -25.25
C LYS A 393 8.25 -3.25 -26.49
N PRO A 394 9.48 -3.70 -26.83
CA PRO A 394 9.69 -4.62 -27.95
C PRO A 394 9.12 -6.03 -27.73
N LEU A 395 8.71 -6.35 -26.50
CA LEU A 395 8.15 -7.65 -26.14
C LEU A 395 6.61 -7.67 -26.11
N ASP A 396 5.97 -6.54 -26.43
CA ASP A 396 4.53 -6.47 -26.50
C ASP A 396 3.95 -7.55 -27.44
N GLY A 397 2.94 -8.27 -26.97
CA GLY A 397 2.33 -9.41 -27.68
C GLY A 397 3.15 -10.72 -27.68
N LYS A 398 4.32 -10.76 -27.03
CA LYS A 398 5.14 -11.98 -26.96
C LYS A 398 4.93 -12.80 -25.69
N PHE A 399 4.16 -12.28 -24.75
CA PHE A 399 3.83 -12.96 -23.51
C PHE A 399 2.62 -13.89 -23.67
N ARG A 400 2.56 -14.97 -22.86
CA ARG A 400 1.39 -15.83 -22.77
C ARG A 400 0.20 -15.07 -22.17
N LYS A 401 -1.03 -15.55 -22.44
CA LYS A 401 -2.27 -14.90 -21.96
C LYS A 401 -2.43 -14.84 -20.45
N ASN A 402 -1.74 -15.71 -19.70
CA ASN A 402 -1.73 -15.71 -18.24
C ASN A 402 -0.52 -14.99 -17.64
N VAL A 403 0.19 -14.18 -18.43
CA VAL A 403 1.24 -13.26 -17.95
C VAL A 403 0.71 -11.84 -17.91
N LEU A 404 0.97 -11.15 -16.81
CA LEU A 404 0.83 -9.71 -16.68
C LEU A 404 2.20 -9.10 -16.46
N VAL A 405 2.53 -8.02 -17.16
CA VAL A 405 3.75 -7.26 -16.91
C VAL A 405 3.46 -6.25 -15.81
N GLN A 406 4.17 -6.38 -14.68
CA GLN A 406 3.97 -5.56 -13.49
C GLN A 406 4.87 -4.33 -13.53
N VAL A 407 4.26 -3.16 -13.62
CA VAL A 407 4.88 -1.87 -13.90
C VAL A 407 4.68 -0.95 -12.69
N LYS A 408 5.74 -0.33 -12.18
CA LYS A 408 5.64 0.71 -11.16
C LYS A 408 4.84 1.91 -11.68
N ASN A 409 4.22 2.65 -10.78
CA ASN A 409 3.44 3.84 -11.14
C ASN A 409 4.24 4.88 -11.93
N GLY A 410 5.54 5.05 -11.62
CA GLY A 410 6.47 5.90 -12.36
C GLY A 410 7.52 5.10 -13.13
N PRO A 411 8.32 5.76 -13.98
CA PRO A 411 9.31 5.08 -14.83
C PRO A 411 10.56 4.61 -14.08
N ILE A 412 10.79 5.04 -12.82
CA ILE A 412 12.00 4.70 -12.09
C ILE A 412 11.72 3.93 -10.80
N ASP A 413 11.30 4.57 -9.69
CA ASP A 413 11.30 3.88 -8.40
C ASP A 413 10.49 4.58 -7.28
N PHE A 414 9.18 4.61 -7.38
CA PHE A 414 8.26 5.04 -6.30
C PHE A 414 8.61 6.37 -5.62
N GLN A 415 9.21 7.29 -6.35
CA GLN A 415 9.62 8.58 -5.78
C GLN A 415 8.40 9.40 -5.34
N PRO A 416 8.58 10.39 -4.47
CA PRO A 416 7.49 11.23 -3.98
C PRO A 416 6.60 11.80 -5.08
N ARG A 417 7.18 12.10 -6.24
CA ARG A 417 6.48 12.39 -7.49
C ARG A 417 7.27 11.91 -8.69
N GLU A 418 6.64 11.08 -9.49
CA GLU A 418 7.09 10.70 -10.82
C GLU A 418 5.96 10.96 -11.83
N PRO A 419 6.25 11.21 -13.11
CA PRO A 419 5.23 11.08 -14.16
C PRO A 419 4.80 9.60 -14.23
N PHE A 420 3.65 9.31 -14.81
CA PHE A 420 3.25 7.93 -15.02
C PHE A 420 4.25 7.17 -15.91
N SER A 421 4.41 5.87 -15.69
CA SER A 421 5.32 5.06 -16.52
C SER A 421 4.86 5.03 -17.99
N PRO A 422 5.75 5.29 -18.98
CA PRO A 422 5.37 5.28 -20.39
C PRO A 422 4.99 3.90 -20.92
N LEU A 423 5.21 2.82 -20.16
CA LEU A 423 4.71 1.48 -20.53
C LEU A 423 3.17 1.44 -20.53
N PHE A 424 2.50 2.22 -19.65
CA PHE A 424 1.05 2.33 -19.68
C PHE A 424 0.60 3.00 -20.99
N GLY A 425 -0.16 2.25 -21.78
CA GLY A 425 -0.60 2.65 -23.12
C GLY A 425 0.39 2.36 -24.24
N SER A 426 1.57 1.78 -23.95
CA SER A 426 2.54 1.39 -24.98
C SER A 426 2.59 -0.12 -25.26
N MET A 427 1.87 -0.91 -24.49
CA MET A 427 1.83 -2.37 -24.64
C MET A 427 0.37 -2.88 -24.80
N PRO A 428 -0.32 -2.54 -25.90
CA PRO A 428 -1.74 -2.85 -26.07
C PRO A 428 -2.06 -4.34 -26.30
N GLN A 429 -1.06 -5.21 -26.45
CA GLN A 429 -1.23 -6.64 -26.65
C GLN A 429 -0.82 -7.48 -25.43
N THR A 430 -0.44 -6.82 -24.34
CA THR A 430 0.05 -7.46 -23.11
C THR A 430 -0.63 -6.84 -21.90
N PRO A 431 -1.37 -7.60 -21.10
CA PRO A 431 -1.98 -7.10 -19.87
C PRO A 431 -0.94 -6.51 -18.92
N LEU A 432 -1.24 -5.34 -18.37
CA LEU A 432 -0.36 -4.65 -17.43
C LEU A 432 -0.95 -4.66 -16.02
N VAL A 433 -0.08 -4.79 -15.03
CA VAL A 433 -0.39 -4.56 -13.60
C VAL A 433 0.26 -3.25 -13.18
N ILE A 434 -0.48 -2.34 -12.57
CA ILE A 434 0.16 -1.24 -11.86
C ILE A 434 0.66 -1.71 -10.51
N GLU A 435 1.91 -1.39 -10.17
CA GLU A 435 2.49 -1.60 -8.85
C GLU A 435 2.59 -0.25 -8.13
N PHE A 436 1.78 -0.07 -7.08
CA PHE A 436 1.93 1.01 -6.13
C PHE A 436 2.76 0.59 -4.93
N GLN A 437 3.34 1.54 -4.23
CA GLN A 437 4.03 1.29 -2.98
C GLN A 437 3.26 1.96 -1.84
N LEU A 438 2.71 1.14 -0.94
CA LEU A 438 2.08 1.58 0.32
C LEU A 438 3.14 1.72 1.42
N THR A 439 4.30 1.15 1.18
CA THR A 439 5.49 1.32 1.99
C THR A 439 6.06 2.69 1.71
N GLN A 440 6.12 3.55 2.70
CA GLN A 440 6.65 4.92 2.58
C GLN A 440 8.19 4.93 2.49
N GLU A 441 8.79 4.12 1.61
CA GLU A 441 10.23 3.95 1.46
C GLU A 441 10.94 5.28 1.22
N TYR A 442 10.37 6.10 0.33
CA TYR A 442 10.88 7.43 -0.04
C TYR A 442 10.04 8.57 0.55
N LEU A 443 9.12 8.27 1.45
CA LEU A 443 8.13 9.20 1.99
C LEU A 443 8.30 9.42 3.50
N GLY A 444 9.51 9.18 4.05
CA GLY A 444 9.80 9.35 5.47
C GLY A 444 9.41 8.16 6.35
N GLN A 445 9.19 7.00 5.77
CA GLN A 445 8.94 5.71 6.44
C GLN A 445 7.85 5.80 7.53
N ALA A 446 8.10 5.31 8.75
CA ALA A 446 7.12 5.37 9.85
C ALA A 446 6.95 6.77 10.46
N THR A 447 7.82 7.73 10.12
CA THR A 447 7.88 9.02 10.81
C THR A 447 6.87 10.02 10.25
N ASN A 448 6.72 10.05 8.92
CA ASN A 448 5.94 11.10 8.28
C ASN A 448 4.49 10.69 8.08
N LEU A 449 3.58 11.61 8.39
CA LEU A 449 2.19 11.50 7.97
C LEU A 449 2.10 11.80 6.48
N VAL A 450 1.87 10.76 5.66
CA VAL A 450 1.65 10.89 4.22
C VAL A 450 0.45 10.03 3.81
N TYR A 451 -0.61 10.67 3.32
CA TYR A 451 -1.75 9.99 2.73
C TYR A 451 -1.53 9.85 1.22
N GLU A 452 -1.43 8.62 0.74
CA GLU A 452 -0.96 8.31 -0.61
C GLU A 452 -2.07 8.25 -1.67
N ALA A 453 -3.35 8.24 -1.28
CA ALA A 453 -4.43 8.19 -2.27
C ALA A 453 -4.36 9.32 -3.32
N PRO A 454 -3.95 10.57 -3.01
CA PRO A 454 -3.72 11.58 -4.03
C PRO A 454 -2.61 11.21 -5.04
N LEU A 455 -1.56 10.49 -4.59
CA LEU A 455 -0.51 9.97 -5.48
C LEU A 455 -1.07 8.88 -6.39
N PHE A 456 -1.82 7.94 -5.83
CA PHE A 456 -2.43 6.85 -6.60
C PHE A 456 -3.40 7.39 -7.64
N LYS A 457 -4.25 8.35 -7.26
CA LYS A 457 -5.20 9.00 -8.17
C LYS A 457 -4.52 9.85 -9.25
N GLU A 458 -3.42 10.54 -8.92
CA GLU A 458 -2.64 11.30 -9.91
C GLU A 458 -2.16 10.38 -11.04
N CYS A 459 -1.66 9.19 -10.70
CA CYS A 459 -1.24 8.19 -11.68
C CYS A 459 -2.43 7.57 -12.42
N LEU A 460 -3.45 7.07 -11.71
CA LEU A 460 -4.61 6.41 -12.32
C LEU A 460 -5.38 7.32 -13.29
N ASN A 461 -5.45 8.60 -13.01
CA ASN A 461 -6.13 9.59 -13.85
C ASN A 461 -5.26 10.16 -14.99
N ALA A 462 -3.97 9.84 -15.01
CA ALA A 462 -3.08 10.30 -16.07
C ALA A 462 -3.55 9.76 -17.42
N ASP A 463 -3.69 10.64 -18.41
CA ASP A 463 -4.11 10.27 -19.76
C ASP A 463 -2.89 9.85 -20.58
N THR A 464 -2.85 8.61 -21.02
CA THR A 464 -1.77 8.08 -21.85
C THR A 464 -1.89 8.53 -23.31
N TYR A 465 -3.07 8.93 -23.72
CA TYR A 465 -3.43 9.22 -25.12
C TYR A 465 -3.16 8.07 -26.11
N SER A 466 -2.93 6.86 -25.64
CA SER A 466 -2.59 5.70 -26.50
C SER A 466 -3.69 5.37 -27.53
N ASN A 467 -4.94 5.60 -27.16
CA ASN A 467 -6.10 5.46 -28.05
C ASN A 467 -6.94 6.76 -28.06
N GLY A 468 -6.24 7.91 -28.15
CA GLY A 468 -6.85 9.24 -28.08
C GLY A 468 -7.13 9.71 -26.64
N LYS A 469 -7.78 10.87 -26.54
CA LYS A 469 -8.10 11.50 -25.25
C LYS A 469 -9.00 10.60 -24.40
N GLY A 470 -8.65 10.49 -23.12
CA GLY A 470 -9.40 9.69 -22.14
C GLY A 470 -8.90 8.25 -22.02
N SER A 471 -7.73 7.92 -22.60
CA SER A 471 -7.01 6.65 -22.42
C SER A 471 -6.23 6.68 -21.11
N THR A 472 -6.93 6.72 -19.98
CA THR A 472 -6.27 6.83 -18.66
C THR A 472 -5.52 5.55 -18.28
N VAL A 473 -4.51 5.69 -17.40
CA VAL A 473 -3.81 4.54 -16.80
C VAL A 473 -4.81 3.58 -16.14
N ALA A 474 -5.84 4.11 -15.47
CA ALA A 474 -6.91 3.29 -14.89
C ALA A 474 -7.58 2.38 -15.93
N LYS A 475 -7.88 2.88 -17.13
CA LYS A 475 -8.49 2.09 -18.21
C LYS A 475 -7.54 1.09 -18.84
N VAL A 476 -6.24 1.34 -18.80
CA VAL A 476 -5.24 0.35 -19.23
C VAL A 476 -5.27 -0.85 -18.27
N ILE A 477 -5.24 -0.59 -16.97
CA ILE A 477 -5.12 -1.68 -15.98
C ILE A 477 -6.43 -2.38 -15.64
N ASP A 478 -7.59 -1.77 -15.91
CA ASP A 478 -8.90 -2.43 -15.76
C ASP A 478 -9.32 -3.18 -17.04
N GLY A 479 -8.48 -3.14 -18.08
CA GLY A 479 -8.68 -3.84 -19.35
C GLY A 479 -9.70 -3.20 -20.28
N SER A 480 -10.38 -2.12 -19.88
CA SER A 480 -11.44 -1.50 -20.70
C SER A 480 -10.90 -0.78 -21.94
N LEU A 481 -9.61 -0.42 -21.96
CA LEU A 481 -8.99 0.25 -23.11
C LEU A 481 -8.65 -0.74 -24.25
N ASP A 482 -8.05 -1.88 -23.89
CA ASP A 482 -7.47 -2.84 -24.85
C ASP A 482 -8.25 -4.17 -24.88
N ASN A 483 -9.39 -4.27 -24.18
CA ASN A 483 -10.25 -5.45 -23.99
C ASN A 483 -9.52 -6.64 -23.34
N ASP A 484 -8.64 -6.36 -22.41
CA ASP A 484 -7.98 -7.38 -21.61
C ASP A 484 -8.93 -7.99 -20.59
N SER A 485 -9.02 -9.32 -20.59
CA SER A 485 -9.83 -10.05 -19.61
C SER A 485 -9.07 -10.35 -18.32
N LEU A 486 -7.74 -10.25 -18.32
CA LEU A 486 -6.89 -10.46 -17.16
C LEU A 486 -6.38 -9.11 -16.66
N THR A 487 -6.84 -8.68 -15.50
CA THR A 487 -6.54 -7.37 -14.93
C THR A 487 -6.02 -7.48 -13.51
N ALA A 488 -5.10 -6.60 -13.10
CA ALA A 488 -4.58 -6.61 -11.75
C ALA A 488 -4.07 -5.23 -11.28
N MET A 489 -4.08 -5.04 -9.97
CA MET A 489 -3.44 -3.94 -9.25
C MET A 489 -2.67 -4.52 -8.07
N ALA A 490 -1.39 -4.20 -7.96
CA ALA A 490 -0.49 -4.67 -6.92
C ALA A 490 -0.06 -3.53 -6.00
N GLY A 491 0.03 -3.80 -4.70
CA GLY A 491 0.48 -2.84 -3.69
C GLY A 491 1.61 -3.41 -2.85
N VAL A 492 2.76 -2.75 -2.83
CA VAL A 492 3.87 -3.14 -1.93
C VAL A 492 3.51 -2.72 -0.52
N ALA A 493 3.28 -3.70 0.35
CA ALA A 493 2.74 -3.48 1.68
C ALA A 493 3.84 -3.42 2.75
N ASN A 494 3.73 -2.45 3.65
CA ASN A 494 4.46 -2.44 4.91
C ASN A 494 3.47 -2.72 6.05
N ILE A 495 3.12 -4.00 6.21
CA ILE A 495 2.22 -4.51 7.23
C ILE A 495 3.01 -5.50 8.08
N GLY A 496 3.39 -5.06 9.25
CA GLY A 496 4.26 -5.81 10.15
C GLY A 496 3.58 -6.22 11.46
N ASN A 497 4.38 -6.66 12.43
CA ASN A 497 3.88 -7.12 13.71
C ASN A 497 3.72 -6.00 14.76
N GLU A 498 3.94 -4.72 14.38
CA GLU A 498 3.57 -3.58 15.21
C GLU A 498 2.08 -3.62 15.58
N ARG A 499 1.73 -3.07 16.73
CA ARG A 499 0.36 -3.14 17.23
C ARG A 499 -0.62 -2.51 16.24
N ASN A 500 -0.29 -1.35 15.70
CA ASN A 500 -1.09 -0.64 14.69
C ASN A 500 -0.89 -1.13 13.24
N TRP A 501 -0.19 -2.23 13.00
CA TRP A 501 0.12 -2.88 11.71
C TRP A 501 1.08 -2.15 10.78
N THR A 502 1.13 -0.83 10.79
CA THR A 502 1.78 -0.01 9.76
C THR A 502 2.87 0.92 10.30
N GLY A 503 3.18 0.85 11.60
CA GLY A 503 4.15 1.72 12.27
C GLY A 503 3.62 3.13 12.54
N HIS A 504 3.09 3.80 11.52
CA HIS A 504 2.39 5.08 11.65
C HIS A 504 0.87 4.85 11.64
N PRO A 505 0.06 5.45 12.56
CA PRO A 505 -1.39 5.25 12.59
C PRO A 505 -2.11 5.56 11.26
N PHE A 506 -1.65 6.59 10.54
CA PHE A 506 -2.18 6.96 9.23
C PHE A 506 -1.69 6.07 8.06
N GLY A 507 -0.69 5.21 8.27
CA GLY A 507 -0.31 4.19 7.29
C GLY A 507 -1.44 3.21 6.98
N GLN A 508 -2.35 3.00 7.94
CA GLN A 508 -3.59 2.21 7.72
C GLN A 508 -4.48 2.83 6.64
N ALA A 509 -4.50 4.16 6.51
CA ALA A 509 -5.26 4.85 5.47
C ALA A 509 -4.75 4.55 4.07
N ASN A 510 -3.44 4.31 3.91
CA ASN A 510 -2.83 3.96 2.62
C ASN A 510 -3.23 2.54 2.21
N TRP A 511 -3.22 1.58 3.15
CA TRP A 511 -3.76 0.24 2.93
C TRP A 511 -5.25 0.28 2.56
N TYR A 512 -6.05 1.04 3.32
CA TYR A 512 -7.48 1.23 3.04
C TYR A 512 -7.70 1.81 1.64
N ALA A 513 -6.97 2.87 1.29
CA ALA A 513 -7.09 3.55 0.00
C ALA A 513 -6.72 2.64 -1.18
N PHE A 514 -5.65 1.85 -1.06
CA PHE A 514 -5.28 0.89 -2.07
C PHE A 514 -6.42 -0.09 -2.36
N GLY A 515 -7.00 -0.72 -1.33
CA GLY A 515 -8.08 -1.68 -1.52
C GLY A 515 -9.34 -1.06 -2.12
N ARG A 516 -9.70 0.17 -1.68
CA ARG A 516 -10.85 0.89 -2.21
C ARG A 516 -10.66 1.27 -3.69
N LEU A 517 -9.48 1.75 -4.07
CA LEU A 517 -9.15 2.10 -5.46
C LEU A 517 -9.01 0.87 -6.35
N ALA A 518 -8.49 -0.24 -5.83
CA ALA A 518 -8.43 -1.49 -6.57
C ALA A 518 -9.82 -2.10 -6.82
N TRP A 519 -10.77 -1.86 -5.92
CA TRP A 519 -12.18 -2.22 -6.13
C TRP A 519 -12.87 -1.25 -7.11
N ASP A 520 -12.72 0.06 -6.88
CA ASP A 520 -13.34 1.11 -7.70
C ASP A 520 -12.41 2.34 -7.80
N HIS A 521 -11.65 2.41 -8.87
CA HIS A 521 -10.71 3.52 -9.11
C HIS A 521 -11.36 4.87 -9.44
N GLU A 522 -12.71 4.93 -9.58
CA GLU A 522 -13.45 6.18 -9.74
C GLU A 522 -13.59 6.96 -8.42
N LEU A 523 -13.47 6.29 -7.27
CA LEU A 523 -13.54 6.95 -5.97
C LEU A 523 -12.51 8.08 -5.86
N SER A 524 -12.89 9.17 -5.22
CA SER A 524 -11.95 10.25 -4.95
C SER A 524 -11.14 10.01 -3.68
N SER A 525 -9.98 10.64 -3.59
CA SER A 525 -9.13 10.59 -2.38
C SER A 525 -9.87 11.11 -1.15
N GLU A 526 -10.71 12.13 -1.32
CA GLU A 526 -11.54 12.75 -0.28
C GLU A 526 -12.59 11.78 0.27
N GLN A 527 -13.31 11.09 -0.63
CA GLN A 527 -14.32 10.09 -0.24
C GLN A 527 -13.68 8.95 0.56
N ILE A 528 -12.54 8.45 0.11
CA ILE A 528 -11.82 7.35 0.77
C ILE A 528 -11.29 7.80 2.14
N ALA A 529 -10.71 9.00 2.25
CA ALA A 529 -10.27 9.56 3.51
C ALA A 529 -11.41 9.69 4.51
N GLU A 530 -12.56 10.21 4.07
CA GLU A 530 -13.75 10.36 4.91
C GLU A 530 -14.29 9.01 5.37
N GLU A 531 -14.41 8.02 4.49
CA GLU A 531 -14.82 6.66 4.84
C GLU A 531 -13.90 6.07 5.94
N TRP A 532 -12.58 6.18 5.75
CA TRP A 532 -11.62 5.64 6.68
C TRP A 532 -11.65 6.34 8.04
N LEU A 533 -11.70 7.68 8.06
CA LEU A 533 -11.77 8.47 9.30
C LEU A 533 -13.03 8.14 10.13
N ARG A 534 -14.18 8.01 9.48
CA ARG A 534 -15.45 7.68 10.13
C ARG A 534 -15.45 6.30 10.78
N GLN A 535 -14.83 5.32 10.14
CA GLN A 535 -14.74 3.95 10.65
C GLN A 535 -13.64 3.80 11.72
N THR A 536 -12.54 4.54 11.59
CA THR A 536 -11.34 4.37 12.41
C THR A 536 -11.36 5.25 13.67
N PHE A 537 -11.98 6.42 13.61
CA PHE A 537 -12.01 7.37 14.73
C PHE A 537 -13.45 7.70 15.17
N THR A 538 -14.10 8.61 14.47
CA THR A 538 -15.45 9.09 14.84
C THR A 538 -16.21 9.65 13.65
N ASN A 539 -17.52 9.74 13.76
CA ASN A 539 -18.39 10.40 12.78
C ASN A 539 -18.60 11.90 13.06
N ASP A 540 -17.95 12.48 14.10
CA ASP A 540 -18.06 13.91 14.35
C ASP A 540 -17.51 14.72 13.17
N PRO A 541 -18.30 15.63 12.55
CA PRO A 541 -17.89 16.33 11.34
C PRO A 541 -16.68 17.25 11.57
N HIS A 542 -16.49 17.81 12.77
CA HIS A 542 -15.33 18.66 13.05
C HIS A 542 -14.03 17.86 13.03
N PHE A 543 -14.07 16.63 13.57
CA PHE A 543 -12.94 15.73 13.48
C PHE A 543 -12.67 15.31 12.03
N VAL A 544 -13.73 14.81 11.36
CA VAL A 544 -13.61 14.28 9.99
C VAL A 544 -13.07 15.35 9.03
N ASP A 545 -13.60 16.57 9.06
CA ASP A 545 -13.17 17.64 8.18
C ASP A 545 -11.75 18.13 8.52
N GLY A 546 -11.41 18.23 9.82
CA GLY A 546 -10.07 18.63 10.26
C GLY A 546 -8.99 17.61 9.88
N ALA A 547 -9.21 16.33 10.20
CA ALA A 547 -8.27 15.26 9.90
C ALA A 547 -8.17 14.99 8.38
N LYS A 548 -9.29 15.05 7.63
CA LYS A 548 -9.31 14.94 6.17
C LYS A 548 -8.45 16.03 5.51
N LYS A 549 -8.51 17.27 6.01
CA LYS A 549 -7.67 18.36 5.50
C LYS A 549 -6.18 18.07 5.71
N ILE A 550 -5.78 17.58 6.89
CA ILE A 550 -4.40 17.17 7.16
C ILE A 550 -3.98 16.05 6.20
N MET A 551 -4.79 15.02 6.02
CA MET A 551 -4.51 13.91 5.12
C MET A 551 -4.28 14.37 3.68
N LEU A 552 -5.22 15.14 3.12
CA LEU A 552 -5.19 15.54 1.71
C LEU A 552 -4.02 16.45 1.36
N MET A 553 -3.54 17.29 2.30
CA MET A 553 -2.39 18.14 2.07
C MET A 553 -1.05 17.44 2.31
N SER A 554 -1.02 16.33 3.06
CA SER A 554 0.20 15.71 3.59
C SER A 554 1.20 15.30 2.50
N ARG A 555 0.73 14.70 1.41
CA ARG A 555 1.60 14.29 0.29
C ARG A 555 2.26 15.50 -0.38
N GLU A 556 1.51 16.57 -0.70
CA GLU A 556 2.08 17.76 -1.34
C GLU A 556 3.02 18.51 -0.40
N THR A 557 2.70 18.53 0.89
CA THR A 557 3.59 19.06 1.94
C THR A 557 4.94 18.35 1.91
N MET A 558 4.93 17.03 1.88
CA MET A 558 6.14 16.22 1.85
C MET A 558 6.92 16.43 0.55
N VAL A 559 6.28 16.44 -0.62
CA VAL A 559 6.93 16.74 -1.90
C VAL A 559 7.64 18.10 -1.84
N ASN A 560 6.99 19.11 -1.25
CA ASN A 560 7.58 20.45 -1.19
C ASN A 560 8.84 20.52 -0.35
N TYR A 561 8.92 19.83 0.80
CA TYR A 561 10.15 19.88 1.60
C TYR A 561 11.19 18.81 1.23
N MET A 562 10.84 17.78 0.44
CA MET A 562 11.80 16.76 -0.01
C MET A 562 12.26 16.99 -1.45
N THR A 563 11.34 16.92 -2.41
CA THR A 563 11.63 16.81 -3.84
C THR A 563 10.74 17.73 -4.70
N PRO A 564 10.77 19.05 -4.46
CA PRO A 564 9.91 19.99 -5.18
C PRO A 564 10.25 20.06 -6.67
N LEU A 565 9.25 20.48 -7.48
CA LEU A 565 9.37 20.81 -8.89
C LEU A 565 9.84 19.66 -9.81
N GLY A 566 9.69 18.40 -9.36
CA GLY A 566 10.13 17.23 -10.13
C GLY A 566 11.55 16.74 -9.80
N LEU A 567 12.19 17.30 -8.77
CA LEU A 567 13.38 16.67 -8.19
C LEU A 567 13.03 15.27 -7.67
N HIS A 568 14.00 14.37 -7.71
CA HIS A 568 13.81 13.00 -7.25
C HIS A 568 15.16 12.33 -6.93
N HIS A 569 15.13 11.22 -6.18
CA HIS A 569 16.29 10.43 -5.79
C HIS A 569 17.41 11.24 -5.10
N ILE A 570 17.04 12.24 -4.30
CA ILE A 570 18.00 13.08 -3.56
C ILE A 570 18.06 12.75 -2.06
N MET A 571 17.51 11.60 -1.67
CA MET A 571 17.61 11.02 -0.33
C MET A 571 18.87 10.20 -0.16
N GLY A 572 19.20 9.88 1.10
CA GLY A 572 20.37 9.08 1.46
C GLY A 572 20.34 7.70 0.84
N THR A 573 21.38 7.39 0.07
CA THR A 573 21.56 6.07 -0.55
C THR A 573 21.69 5.00 0.53
N GLY A 574 21.00 3.87 0.34
CA GLY A 574 20.99 2.74 1.27
C GLY A 574 19.83 2.77 2.27
N PHE A 575 19.51 3.93 2.86
CA PHE A 575 18.37 4.04 3.80
C PHE A 575 17.10 4.56 3.14
N HIS A 576 17.24 5.33 2.08
CA HIS A 576 16.19 6.11 1.42
C HIS A 576 15.45 7.07 2.39
N TYR A 577 16.15 7.51 3.42
CA TYR A 577 15.66 8.37 4.47
C TYR A 577 16.58 9.58 4.66
N GLY A 578 16.01 10.78 4.78
CA GLY A 578 16.76 12.01 4.90
C GLY A 578 17.46 12.48 3.63
N PRO A 579 17.86 13.76 3.57
CA PRO A 579 18.50 14.37 2.39
C PRO A 579 19.98 13.98 2.29
N ALA A 580 20.42 13.63 1.10
CA ALA A 580 21.83 13.48 0.77
C ALA A 580 22.11 13.81 -0.71
N PRO A 581 21.73 14.99 -1.21
CA PRO A 581 21.86 15.33 -2.63
C PRO A 581 23.32 15.34 -3.11
N TRP A 582 24.29 15.34 -2.22
CA TRP A 582 25.74 15.38 -2.51
C TRP A 582 26.39 14.01 -2.78
N VAL A 583 25.65 12.89 -2.62
CA VAL A 583 26.22 11.56 -2.82
C VAL A 583 26.49 11.33 -4.29
N ASP A 584 27.77 10.94 -4.61
CA ASP A 584 28.31 10.76 -5.95
C ASP A 584 29.23 9.52 -6.11
N ASN A 585 29.36 8.72 -5.05
CA ASN A 585 30.31 7.62 -4.95
C ASN A 585 29.67 6.24 -4.74
N ALA A 586 28.36 6.08 -4.96
CA ALA A 586 27.74 4.78 -4.98
C ALA A 586 28.22 3.93 -6.18
N GLY A 587 28.15 2.61 -6.05
CA GLY A 587 28.74 1.66 -7.01
C GLY A 587 28.23 1.74 -8.46
N ARG A 588 27.07 2.40 -8.68
CA ARG A 588 26.50 2.69 -10.00
C ARG A 588 26.16 4.18 -10.10
N ALA A 589 26.28 4.75 -11.30
CA ALA A 589 25.94 6.16 -11.52
C ALA A 589 24.48 6.46 -11.16
N ASP A 590 23.55 5.59 -11.57
CA ASP A 590 22.12 5.70 -11.33
C ASP A 590 21.67 5.31 -9.90
N TRP A 591 22.61 5.10 -8.99
CA TRP A 591 22.37 5.02 -7.54
C TRP A 591 22.76 6.32 -6.82
N ASN A 592 23.32 7.28 -7.53
CA ASN A 592 23.80 8.54 -6.95
C ASN A 592 22.78 9.67 -7.14
N PRO A 593 22.42 10.41 -6.10
CA PRO A 593 21.62 11.62 -6.18
C PRO A 593 22.09 12.64 -7.23
N VAL A 594 23.40 12.85 -7.36
CA VAL A 594 23.98 13.79 -8.34
C VAL A 594 23.65 13.43 -9.80
N TYR A 595 23.43 12.16 -10.09
CA TYR A 595 22.99 11.69 -11.41
C TYR A 595 21.59 12.22 -11.77
N TYR A 596 20.73 12.38 -10.80
CA TYR A 596 19.32 12.76 -11.01
C TYR A 596 19.13 14.27 -11.04
N HIS A 597 19.67 15.01 -10.06
CA HIS A 597 19.45 16.45 -10.01
C HIS A 597 20.35 17.27 -10.95
N ARG A 598 21.53 16.75 -11.33
CA ARG A 598 22.49 17.38 -12.28
C ARG A 598 22.73 18.88 -12.04
N ALA A 599 22.74 19.30 -10.76
CA ALA A 599 23.01 20.69 -10.43
C ALA A 599 24.40 21.11 -10.83
N ASP A 600 24.54 22.24 -11.51
CA ASP A 600 25.79 22.88 -11.92
C ASP A 600 25.69 24.41 -11.81
N SER A 601 26.71 25.12 -12.26
CA SER A 601 26.73 26.60 -12.22
C SER A 601 25.67 27.26 -13.09
N ILE A 602 25.09 26.54 -14.05
CA ILE A 602 24.09 27.04 -15.00
C ILE A 602 22.69 26.82 -14.42
N GLY A 603 22.40 25.61 -13.89
CA GLY A 603 21.07 25.23 -13.49
C GLY A 603 20.98 23.91 -12.73
N ILE A 604 19.78 23.34 -12.74
CA ILE A 604 19.43 22.08 -12.06
C ILE A 604 18.33 21.35 -12.85
N GLY A 605 18.25 20.05 -12.68
CA GLY A 605 17.26 19.15 -13.29
C GLY A 605 17.86 18.30 -14.40
N PHE A 606 17.13 17.28 -14.83
CA PHE A 606 17.58 16.33 -15.83
C PHE A 606 16.95 16.65 -17.20
N ASP A 607 17.76 16.98 -18.21
CA ASP A 607 17.24 17.12 -19.57
C ASP A 607 16.88 15.76 -20.16
N ARG A 608 15.59 15.48 -20.24
CA ARG A 608 14.99 14.29 -20.85
C ARG A 608 14.24 14.60 -22.13
N THR A 609 14.41 15.81 -22.67
CA THR A 609 13.90 16.20 -23.98
C THR A 609 14.81 15.71 -25.11
N VAL A 610 14.52 16.11 -26.35
CA VAL A 610 15.31 15.75 -27.54
C VAL A 610 16.76 16.25 -27.48
N THR A 611 17.04 17.28 -26.67
CA THR A 611 18.40 17.83 -26.48
C THR A 611 19.22 17.04 -25.43
N GLY A 612 18.55 16.22 -24.62
CA GLY A 612 19.18 15.41 -23.58
C GLY A 612 19.06 13.91 -23.85
N SER A 613 18.53 13.16 -22.87
CA SER A 613 18.37 11.70 -22.99
C SER A 613 17.27 11.25 -23.94
N ASN A 614 16.39 12.16 -24.32
CA ASN A 614 15.20 11.89 -25.13
C ASN A 614 14.24 10.85 -24.53
N ALA A 615 14.16 10.72 -23.19
CA ALA A 615 13.21 9.82 -22.54
C ALA A 615 11.76 10.23 -22.81
N LEU A 616 11.52 11.52 -23.02
CA LEU A 616 10.20 12.04 -23.35
C LEU A 616 9.62 11.45 -24.64
N SER A 617 10.47 10.95 -25.57
CA SER A 617 10.01 10.28 -26.80
C SER A 617 9.24 8.98 -26.56
N GLN A 618 9.29 8.41 -25.36
CA GLN A 618 8.58 7.20 -24.98
C GLN A 618 7.09 7.42 -24.71
N TYR A 619 6.67 8.69 -24.59
CA TYR A 619 5.27 9.07 -24.39
C TYR A 619 4.55 9.37 -25.72
N ALA A 620 3.22 9.30 -25.73
CA ALA A 620 2.42 9.72 -26.86
C ALA A 620 2.65 11.19 -27.24
N ALA A 621 2.39 11.56 -28.48
CA ALA A 621 2.68 12.90 -28.99
C ALA A 621 1.98 14.02 -28.20
N GLU A 622 0.75 13.77 -27.76
CA GLU A 622 -0.07 14.71 -26.98
C GLU A 622 0.52 14.93 -25.57
N VAL A 623 1.08 13.90 -24.94
CA VAL A 623 1.78 14.00 -23.66
C VAL A 623 3.11 14.73 -23.83
N ARG A 624 3.91 14.36 -24.86
CA ARG A 624 5.17 15.04 -25.16
C ARG A 624 4.99 16.52 -25.33
N LYS A 625 3.97 16.94 -26.10
CA LYS A 625 3.65 18.36 -26.34
C LYS A 625 3.39 19.13 -25.05
N GLN A 626 2.88 18.48 -24.00
CA GLN A 626 2.65 19.12 -22.71
C GLN A 626 3.94 19.34 -21.93
N TRP A 627 4.98 18.52 -22.15
CA TRP A 627 6.18 18.47 -21.32
C TRP A 627 7.49 18.84 -22.05
N GLU A 628 7.49 18.96 -23.39
CA GLU A 628 8.72 19.20 -24.18
C GLU A 628 9.29 20.62 -24.08
N ASP A 629 8.48 21.60 -23.74
CA ASP A 629 8.90 23.00 -23.55
C ASP A 629 8.83 23.35 -22.06
N ALA A 630 9.97 23.74 -21.48
CA ALA A 630 10.09 24.10 -20.08
C ALA A 630 9.11 25.20 -19.62
N LYS A 631 8.74 26.13 -20.53
CA LYS A 631 7.78 27.20 -20.20
C LYS A 631 6.33 26.71 -20.08
N ASN A 632 5.99 25.67 -20.82
CA ASN A 632 4.64 25.11 -20.87
C ASN A 632 4.49 23.90 -19.97
N CYS A 633 5.59 23.25 -19.61
CA CYS A 633 5.62 22.09 -18.73
C CYS A 633 4.89 22.40 -17.41
N ASP A 634 4.14 21.40 -16.91
CA ASP A 634 3.63 21.47 -15.54
C ASP A 634 4.82 21.56 -14.57
N GLU A 635 4.87 22.62 -13.75
CA GLU A 635 6.00 22.90 -12.86
C GLU A 635 6.32 21.73 -11.92
N LYS A 636 5.33 20.89 -11.61
CA LYS A 636 5.54 19.68 -10.78
C LYS A 636 6.46 18.65 -11.42
N TYR A 637 6.68 18.72 -12.74
CA TYR A 637 7.58 17.85 -13.51
C TYR A 637 8.73 18.61 -14.17
N LEU A 638 8.89 19.90 -13.90
CA LEU A 638 9.86 20.76 -14.59
C LEU A 638 11.28 20.17 -14.50
N LEU A 639 11.78 19.90 -13.31
CA LEU A 639 13.14 19.41 -13.09
C LEU A 639 13.28 17.89 -13.36
N TRP A 640 12.16 17.20 -13.55
CA TRP A 640 12.16 15.83 -14.06
C TRP A 640 12.56 15.78 -15.53
N PHE A 641 12.04 16.69 -16.34
CA PHE A 641 12.22 16.67 -17.79
C PHE A 641 13.23 17.69 -18.33
N HIS A 642 13.56 18.73 -17.57
CA HIS A 642 14.40 19.81 -18.03
C HIS A 642 15.53 20.14 -17.07
N HIS A 643 16.71 20.44 -17.67
CA HIS A 643 17.78 21.16 -16.96
C HIS A 643 17.56 22.65 -17.21
N VAL A 644 17.21 23.41 -16.19
CA VAL A 644 16.83 24.83 -16.29
C VAL A 644 17.76 25.70 -15.48
N SER A 645 18.01 26.90 -16.01
CA SER A 645 18.91 27.84 -15.32
C SER A 645 18.32 28.33 -14.00
N TRP A 646 19.20 28.67 -13.05
CA TRP A 646 18.79 29.21 -11.74
C TRP A 646 17.96 30.47 -11.83
N ASN A 647 18.11 31.25 -12.92
CA ASN A 647 17.36 32.47 -13.20
C ASN A 647 16.11 32.26 -14.07
N PHE A 648 15.77 30.99 -14.40
CA PHE A 648 14.56 30.68 -15.16
C PHE A 648 13.33 31.26 -14.47
N LYS A 649 12.46 31.94 -15.25
CA LYS A 649 11.25 32.58 -14.73
C LYS A 649 10.11 31.56 -14.65
N MET A 650 9.71 31.26 -13.42
CA MET A 650 8.58 30.41 -13.09
C MET A 650 7.24 31.12 -13.35
N LYS A 651 6.15 30.35 -13.42
CA LYS A 651 4.78 30.91 -13.58
C LYS A 651 4.39 31.90 -12.47
N SER A 652 4.98 31.72 -11.27
CA SER A 652 4.84 32.61 -10.13
C SER A 652 5.52 34.00 -10.34
N GLY A 653 6.37 34.15 -11.37
CA GLY A 653 7.24 35.29 -11.57
C GLY A 653 8.55 35.29 -10.81
N ARG A 654 8.76 34.30 -9.89
CA ARG A 654 10.03 34.09 -9.20
C ARG A 654 11.09 33.52 -10.16
N THR A 655 12.36 33.64 -9.77
CA THR A 655 13.42 32.80 -10.36
C THR A 655 13.25 31.34 -9.92
N LEU A 656 13.83 30.38 -10.64
CA LEU A 656 13.85 28.99 -10.20
C LEU A 656 14.43 28.85 -8.79
N TRP A 657 15.53 29.56 -8.49
CA TRP A 657 16.13 29.55 -7.16
C TRP A 657 15.14 30.05 -6.08
N ASP A 658 14.50 31.17 -6.31
CA ASP A 658 13.53 31.73 -5.36
C ASP A 658 12.30 30.81 -5.22
N GLU A 659 11.88 30.15 -6.29
CA GLU A 659 10.77 29.18 -6.23
C GLU A 659 11.16 27.92 -5.46
N LEU A 660 12.39 27.40 -5.64
CA LEU A 660 12.91 26.30 -4.82
C LEU A 660 12.94 26.68 -3.34
N CYS A 661 13.47 27.85 -3.01
CA CYS A 661 13.41 28.35 -1.64
C CYS A 661 11.96 28.38 -1.13
N TYR A 662 11.05 28.99 -1.90
CA TYR A 662 9.64 29.07 -1.53
C TYR A 662 9.02 27.68 -1.26
N ARG A 663 9.25 26.69 -2.13
CA ARG A 663 8.70 25.34 -1.97
C ARG A 663 9.21 24.68 -0.71
N TYR A 664 10.52 24.68 -0.49
CA TYR A 664 11.11 24.08 0.70
C TYR A 664 10.60 24.73 1.99
N TYR A 665 10.51 26.05 2.06
CA TYR A 665 9.97 26.75 3.25
C TYR A 665 8.47 26.50 3.40
N SER A 666 7.71 26.55 2.35
CA SER A 666 6.26 26.26 2.37
C SER A 666 5.96 24.84 2.83
N GLY A 667 6.80 23.86 2.47
CA GLY A 667 6.70 22.49 2.96
C GLY A 667 6.85 22.42 4.48
N VAL A 668 7.88 23.06 5.03
CA VAL A 668 8.10 23.16 6.49
C VAL A 668 6.93 23.85 7.19
N ASP A 669 6.49 25.00 6.66
CA ASP A 669 5.36 25.76 7.23
C ASP A 669 4.06 24.95 7.22
N SER A 670 3.88 24.10 6.23
CA SER A 670 2.73 23.19 6.16
C SER A 670 2.78 22.13 7.28
N VAL A 671 3.95 21.57 7.57
CA VAL A 671 4.09 20.63 8.72
C VAL A 671 3.83 21.36 10.03
N ARG A 672 4.38 22.55 10.19
CA ARG A 672 4.12 23.43 11.36
C ARG A 672 2.63 23.72 11.53
N TRP A 673 1.91 23.90 10.45
CA TRP A 673 0.45 24.09 10.48
C TRP A 673 -0.30 22.82 10.91
N MET A 674 0.18 21.64 10.51
CA MET A 674 -0.49 20.36 10.86
C MET A 674 -0.51 20.11 12.38
N GLN A 675 0.51 20.54 13.13
CA GLN A 675 0.60 20.29 14.57
C GLN A 675 -0.54 20.93 15.36
N PRO A 676 -0.75 22.26 15.34
CA PRO A 676 -1.89 22.87 16.04
C PRO A 676 -3.23 22.42 15.45
N ALA A 677 -3.30 22.09 14.15
CA ALA A 677 -4.52 21.53 13.57
C ALA A 677 -4.85 20.15 14.18
N TRP A 678 -3.84 19.31 14.44
CA TRP A 678 -4.01 18.04 15.13
C TRP A 678 -4.39 18.23 16.60
N GLU A 679 -3.74 19.16 17.30
CA GLU A 679 -4.06 19.49 18.70
C GLU A 679 -5.53 19.87 18.91
N MET A 680 -6.14 20.58 17.98
CA MET A 680 -7.58 20.93 18.02
C MET A 680 -8.49 19.70 17.97
N LEU A 681 -7.99 18.56 17.51
CA LEU A 681 -8.77 17.32 17.36
C LEU A 681 -8.69 16.41 18.60
N LYS A 682 -7.88 16.74 19.62
CA LYS A 682 -7.62 15.90 20.80
C LYS A 682 -8.88 15.33 21.44
N LYS A 683 -9.91 16.13 21.63
CA LYS A 683 -11.14 15.71 22.33
C LYS A 683 -11.96 14.60 21.62
N TYR A 684 -11.61 14.27 20.38
CA TYR A 684 -12.30 13.29 19.55
C TYR A 684 -11.55 11.97 19.41
N ILE A 685 -10.32 11.90 19.94
CA ILE A 685 -9.40 10.78 19.74
C ILE A 685 -9.00 10.24 21.12
N ASP A 686 -8.73 8.94 21.19
CA ASP A 686 -8.09 8.33 22.35
C ASP A 686 -6.68 8.91 22.56
N ASP A 687 -6.23 8.87 23.81
CA ASP A 687 -4.95 9.50 24.18
C ASP A 687 -3.76 8.83 23.51
N GLU A 688 -3.78 7.50 23.29
CA GLU A 688 -2.65 6.77 22.73
C GLU A 688 -2.37 7.16 21.27
N ARG A 689 -3.37 7.07 20.39
CA ARG A 689 -3.20 7.45 18.98
C ARG A 689 -2.99 8.96 18.83
N PHE A 690 -3.62 9.78 19.70
CA PHE A 690 -3.44 11.22 19.67
C PHE A 690 -1.98 11.60 19.95
N GLU A 691 -1.40 11.11 21.05
CA GLU A 691 -0.03 11.45 21.47
C GLU A 691 1.00 10.86 20.50
N GLN A 692 0.75 9.65 19.94
CA GLN A 692 1.62 9.07 18.93
C GLN A 692 1.71 9.94 17.68
N VAL A 693 0.59 10.36 17.10
CA VAL A 693 0.58 11.22 15.89
C VAL A 693 1.18 12.59 16.21
N LYS A 694 0.88 13.18 17.37
CA LYS A 694 1.45 14.44 17.81
C LYS A 694 2.98 14.38 17.87
N MET A 695 3.54 13.33 18.49
CA MET A 695 4.98 13.11 18.55
C MET A 695 5.59 12.95 17.15
N LEU A 696 4.94 12.15 16.27
CA LEU A 696 5.43 11.92 14.91
C LEU A 696 5.41 13.19 14.08
N LEU A 697 4.39 14.03 14.20
CA LEU A 697 4.35 15.35 13.52
C LEU A 697 5.46 16.29 14.00
N ALA A 698 5.82 16.25 15.28
CA ALA A 698 6.95 17.05 15.81
C ALA A 698 8.30 16.56 15.26
N ILE A 699 8.47 15.24 15.09
CA ILE A 699 9.66 14.67 14.44
C ILE A 699 9.65 15.05 12.95
N GLN A 700 8.51 14.94 12.27
CA GLN A 700 8.37 15.32 10.86
C GLN A 700 8.71 16.79 10.62
N GLU A 701 8.38 17.72 11.53
CA GLU A 701 8.82 19.11 11.43
C GLU A 701 10.36 19.22 11.48
N THR A 702 10.99 18.55 12.44
CA THR A 702 12.46 18.52 12.55
C THR A 702 13.11 18.00 11.27
N GLU A 703 12.55 16.95 10.70
CA GLU A 703 13.03 16.37 9.43
C GLU A 703 12.77 17.27 8.24
N ALA A 704 11.62 17.92 8.17
CA ALA A 704 11.31 18.87 7.09
C ALA A 704 12.29 20.07 7.12
N VAL A 705 12.66 20.57 8.29
CA VAL A 705 13.71 21.58 8.45
C VAL A 705 15.07 21.05 8.01
N TRP A 706 15.42 19.81 8.38
CA TRP A 706 16.64 19.15 7.92
C TRP A 706 16.69 19.04 6.39
N TRP A 707 15.64 18.55 5.78
CA TRP A 707 15.54 18.45 4.31
C TRP A 707 15.72 19.80 3.63
N ARG A 708 14.96 20.82 4.06
CA ARG A 708 15.05 22.19 3.55
C ARG A 708 16.49 22.73 3.62
N ASN A 709 17.08 22.68 4.83
CA ASN A 709 18.37 23.28 5.06
C ASN A 709 19.49 22.57 4.30
N ALA A 710 19.52 21.24 4.34
CA ALA A 710 20.51 20.44 3.65
C ALA A 710 20.48 20.63 2.13
N CYS A 711 19.29 20.57 1.52
CA CYS A 711 19.11 20.73 0.09
C CYS A 711 19.43 22.14 -0.39
N LEU A 712 18.87 23.18 0.27
CA LEU A 712 19.12 24.56 -0.13
C LEU A 712 20.60 24.95 0.03
N LEU A 713 21.25 24.60 1.13
CA LEU A 713 22.68 24.87 1.31
C LEU A 713 23.54 24.15 0.27
N TYR A 714 23.18 22.94 -0.09
CA TYR A 714 23.89 22.19 -1.14
C TYR A 714 23.69 22.83 -2.52
N PHE A 715 22.47 23.10 -2.93
CA PHE A 715 22.21 23.73 -4.24
C PHE A 715 22.71 25.17 -4.32
N GLN A 716 22.79 25.88 -3.19
CA GLN A 716 23.43 27.19 -3.12
C GLN A 716 24.90 27.14 -3.51
N THR A 717 25.60 26.04 -3.29
CA THR A 717 27.02 25.90 -3.73
C THR A 717 27.17 26.00 -5.25
N PHE A 718 26.14 25.73 -6.00
CA PHE A 718 26.10 25.84 -7.48
C PHE A 718 25.48 27.17 -7.92
N SER A 719 24.30 27.52 -7.45
CA SER A 719 23.58 28.73 -7.86
C SER A 719 24.31 30.03 -7.50
N LYS A 720 25.08 30.00 -6.39
CA LYS A 720 25.71 31.20 -5.78
C LYS A 720 24.72 32.29 -5.38
N MET A 721 23.42 32.01 -5.41
CA MET A 721 22.37 32.96 -5.05
C MET A 721 22.06 32.85 -3.56
N PRO A 722 21.83 33.97 -2.84
CA PRO A 722 21.47 33.90 -1.44
C PRO A 722 20.05 33.34 -1.25
N ILE A 723 19.83 32.66 -0.13
CA ILE A 723 18.47 32.41 0.35
C ILE A 723 17.84 33.77 0.66
N PRO A 724 16.62 34.07 0.16
CA PRO A 724 16.00 35.38 0.39
C PRO A 724 15.91 35.77 1.88
N ALA A 725 16.18 37.04 2.18
CA ALA A 725 16.37 37.49 3.58
C ALA A 725 15.12 37.44 4.45
N ASN A 726 13.95 37.31 3.84
CA ASN A 726 12.67 37.14 4.55
C ASN A 726 12.44 35.73 5.10
N TYR A 727 13.28 34.76 4.72
CA TYR A 727 13.20 33.41 5.26
C TYR A 727 14.10 33.20 6.49
N GLU A 728 13.70 32.25 7.31
CA GLU A 728 14.50 31.72 8.42
C GLU A 728 15.87 31.22 7.90
N LYS A 729 16.95 31.62 8.58
CA LYS A 729 18.28 31.13 8.19
C LYS A 729 18.49 29.70 8.65
N PRO A 730 19.19 28.85 7.88
CA PRO A 730 19.64 27.55 8.34
C PRO A 730 20.43 27.65 9.63
N ASP A 731 20.14 26.77 10.60
CA ASP A 731 20.79 26.75 11.93
C ASP A 731 22.25 26.32 11.87
N HIS A 732 22.61 25.53 10.86
CA HIS A 732 23.94 24.97 10.66
C HIS A 732 24.41 25.17 9.20
N ASP A 733 25.70 24.99 8.98
CA ASP A 733 26.30 25.00 7.64
C ASP A 733 26.11 23.64 6.93
N LEU A 734 26.48 23.61 5.66
CA LEU A 734 26.40 22.38 4.85
C LEU A 734 27.24 21.23 5.41
N GLN A 735 28.40 21.52 6.05
CA GLN A 735 29.29 20.48 6.55
C GLN A 735 28.66 19.75 7.73
N TYR A 736 27.90 20.46 8.56
CA TYR A 736 27.11 19.84 9.62
C TYR A 736 26.17 18.75 9.04
N TYR A 737 25.37 19.10 8.02
CA TYR A 737 24.41 18.17 7.43
C TYR A 737 25.11 16.98 6.73
N LYS A 738 26.24 17.21 6.07
CA LYS A 738 27.04 16.15 5.47
C LYS A 738 27.69 15.20 6.48
N ALA A 739 27.93 15.69 7.70
CA ALA A 739 28.55 14.91 8.77
C ALA A 739 27.55 14.05 9.55
N LEU A 740 26.24 14.29 9.40
CA LEU A 740 25.21 13.48 10.04
C LEU A 740 25.31 12.04 9.55
N LYS A 741 25.27 11.10 10.50
CA LYS A 741 25.36 9.67 10.23
C LYS A 741 24.11 8.98 10.77
N PHE A 742 23.42 8.31 9.91
CA PHE A 742 22.27 7.47 10.26
C PHE A 742 22.62 6.04 9.87
N PRO A 743 23.06 5.19 10.81
CA PRO A 743 23.37 3.80 10.52
C PRO A 743 22.11 3.02 10.10
N TYR A 744 20.94 3.49 10.50
CA TYR A 744 19.63 2.99 10.09
C TYR A 744 18.60 4.12 10.22
N ALA A 745 17.54 4.06 9.42
CA ALA A 745 16.43 5.00 9.53
C ALA A 745 15.51 4.63 10.71
N PRO A 746 14.85 5.61 11.36
CA PRO A 746 13.86 5.33 12.39
C PRO A 746 12.78 4.36 11.92
N GLY A 747 12.51 3.33 12.72
CA GLY A 747 11.53 2.29 12.39
C GLY A 747 12.00 1.25 11.36
N ASN A 748 13.14 1.43 10.73
CA ASN A 748 13.71 0.44 9.82
C ASN A 748 14.45 -0.65 10.61
N ASN A 749 14.23 -1.92 10.28
CA ASN A 749 14.83 -3.07 10.94
C ASN A 749 16.32 -3.30 10.61
N GLY A 750 16.98 -2.34 10.01
CA GLY A 750 18.42 -2.39 9.81
C GLY A 750 18.91 -3.46 8.83
N ASN A 751 18.19 -3.70 7.75
CA ASN A 751 18.73 -4.43 6.60
C ASN A 751 19.75 -3.54 5.88
N LEU A 752 20.94 -3.50 6.45
CA LEU A 752 22.11 -2.89 5.86
C LEU A 752 22.89 -3.92 5.05
#